data_41f697e742b39af18b8a7e4fb9690e1c
#
_entry.id   41f697e742b39af18b8a7e4fb9690e1c
#
_cell.length_a   1.000
_cell.length_b   1.000
_cell.length_c   1.000
_cell.angle_alpha   90.00
_cell.angle_beta   90.00
_cell.angle_gamma   90.00
#
_symmetry.space_group_name_H-M   'P 1'
#
loop_
_entity.id
_entity.type
_entity.pdbx_description
1 polymer ?
#
loop_
_entity_poly.entity_id
_entity_poly.type
_entity_poly.pdbx_seq_one_letter_code
_entity_poly.pdbx_strand_id
1 'polypeptide(L)'
;MVENFEYLNERIIELSSKCIDELKKQGFSDNQLHTEPFLHLRYEGTDCALMCSASYNGSVKSSLVYDDFLNGFLTRYQKEFGFILSGRKIYVDDIRVRGIGKTLLNIDNEEVKTNEPLKIESVKQIYFEDMGYIDCNIYLFSKLNKGHIINGPAVIMDKLSTILIEPKCKAIISKSGDIEIEVNCDELSKIGVELEPIQLSIFSHRFMSIAEQMGRILQRTSISTNIKERLDFSCALFGPDGGLVSNAPHIPVHLGAMQEAVQYQIKSVGNEIKEGDVILSNHPKAGGSHLPDLTVITPVFYPGQLKPVFYAASRGHHADIGGITPGSMPPHSKSLSEEGAQFKSFFLVRRGRFCEEEVTNALMAPASLPGSSGTRNLKDNLSDLKAQIAANQKGIYLVTELINSYGLDVVQAYMDHIQKNAEISVRDMLKNIGNANFSACGLKTLESVDYLDDGSTIKLSVQINVQNGEAIFDFSGTSYEVWGNCNAPKAITLSALIYCLRSMIGYDIPLNQGCLKPITAIIPSGTILDPSENAAVVGGNVLTSQRVVDVVLKAFGAAADSQGCMNNITYGQDDWGYYETVAGGAGAGPTWIGRSGVHTHMTNTRITDPEILEKRYPVFLTTFTLRENSGGNGKYCGGDGVVRELQFRSPVTLSILTERRSFAPNGIKGGENGKKGENLLIRRDGRKIRLGAKTAVNINPGDTFLLLTPGGGGYGLPSNDHNTITTVKNPISCPTLERGSGYNYRMLQESA
;
A
#
# COMPACT_ATOMS: atom_id res chain seq x y z
N MET A 1 -25.16 -4.36 -20.08
CA MET A 1 -26.12 -3.24 -19.78
C MET A 1 -27.13 -3.03 -20.91
N VAL A 2 -26.71 -2.85 -22.17
CA VAL A 2 -27.62 -2.57 -23.30
C VAL A 2 -28.70 -3.65 -23.45
N GLU A 3 -28.32 -4.91 -23.39
CA GLU A 3 -29.21 -6.08 -23.59
C GLU A 3 -30.32 -6.21 -22.53
N ASN A 4 -30.16 -5.59 -21.38
CA ASN A 4 -31.07 -5.70 -20.24
C ASN A 4 -31.70 -4.34 -19.83
N PHE A 5 -31.60 -3.32 -20.68
CA PHE A 5 -32.06 -1.97 -20.30
C PHE A 5 -33.59 -1.89 -20.14
N GLU A 6 -34.36 -2.63 -20.93
CA GLU A 6 -35.83 -2.71 -20.77
C GLU A 6 -36.19 -3.23 -19.37
N TYR A 7 -35.60 -4.33 -18.95
CA TYR A 7 -35.76 -4.87 -17.59
C TYR A 7 -35.36 -3.86 -16.50
N LEU A 8 -34.22 -3.17 -16.68
CA LEU A 8 -33.78 -2.15 -15.73
C LEU A 8 -34.78 -0.99 -15.62
N ASN A 9 -35.34 -0.56 -16.75
CA ASN A 9 -36.32 0.53 -16.80
C ASN A 9 -37.63 0.12 -16.13
N GLU A 10 -38.15 -1.08 -16.40
CA GLU A 10 -39.31 -1.64 -15.71
C GLU A 10 -39.11 -1.66 -14.19
N ARG A 11 -37.91 -2.10 -13.75
CA ARG A 11 -37.61 -2.17 -12.33
C ARG A 11 -37.49 -0.79 -11.69
N ILE A 12 -36.92 0.19 -12.38
CA ILE A 12 -36.88 1.60 -11.94
C ILE A 12 -38.28 2.16 -11.75
N ILE A 13 -39.21 1.90 -12.70
CA ILE A 13 -40.60 2.35 -12.63
C ILE A 13 -41.31 1.74 -11.41
N GLU A 14 -41.14 0.41 -11.20
CA GLU A 14 -41.70 -0.28 -10.03
C GLU A 14 -41.22 0.33 -8.71
N LEU A 15 -39.90 0.53 -8.59
CA LEU A 15 -39.28 1.09 -7.39
C LEU A 15 -39.70 2.55 -7.17
N SER A 16 -39.85 3.34 -8.25
CA SER A 16 -40.35 4.72 -8.20
C SER A 16 -41.79 4.78 -7.68
N SER A 17 -42.66 3.89 -8.16
CA SER A 17 -44.03 3.79 -7.67
C SER A 17 -44.07 3.48 -6.17
N LYS A 18 -43.27 2.50 -5.71
CA LYS A 18 -43.15 2.15 -4.28
C LYS A 18 -42.71 3.35 -3.43
N CYS A 19 -41.72 4.13 -3.90
CA CYS A 19 -41.26 5.34 -3.21
C CYS A 19 -42.36 6.39 -3.12
N ILE A 20 -43.11 6.63 -4.21
CA ILE A 20 -44.21 7.58 -4.27
C ILE A 20 -45.32 7.16 -3.31
N ASP A 21 -45.74 5.89 -3.32
CA ASP A 21 -46.78 5.36 -2.46
C ASP A 21 -46.43 5.52 -0.97
N GLU A 22 -45.17 5.29 -0.62
CA GLU A 22 -44.72 5.43 0.76
C GLU A 22 -44.65 6.89 1.21
N LEU A 23 -44.24 7.81 0.34
CA LEU A 23 -44.24 9.24 0.64
C LEU A 23 -45.69 9.80 0.73
N LYS A 24 -46.61 9.29 -0.08
CA LYS A 24 -48.08 9.65 0.04
C LYS A 24 -48.62 9.22 1.40
N LYS A 25 -48.26 8.04 1.92
CA LYS A 25 -48.65 7.59 3.28
C LYS A 25 -48.10 8.53 4.36
N GLN A 26 -46.97 9.16 4.12
CA GLN A 26 -46.35 10.14 5.03
C GLN A 26 -46.99 11.53 4.92
N GLY A 27 -47.99 11.72 4.02
CA GLY A 27 -48.77 12.93 3.91
C GLY A 27 -48.33 13.94 2.83
N PHE A 28 -47.38 13.57 1.96
CA PHE A 28 -46.98 14.43 0.83
C PHE A 28 -48.02 14.36 -0.32
N SER A 29 -48.30 15.49 -0.92
CA SER A 29 -49.14 15.60 -2.12
C SER A 29 -48.33 15.37 -3.40
N ASP A 30 -49.01 15.02 -4.52
CA ASP A 30 -48.35 14.66 -5.78
C ASP A 30 -47.40 15.73 -6.32
N ASN A 31 -47.68 17.02 -6.11
CA ASN A 31 -46.84 18.13 -6.53
C ASN A 31 -45.57 18.33 -5.69
N GLN A 32 -45.49 17.65 -4.54
CA GLN A 32 -44.34 17.67 -3.65
C GLN A 32 -43.41 16.47 -3.88
N LEU A 33 -43.83 15.50 -4.67
CA LEU A 33 -43.13 14.24 -4.86
C LEU A 33 -42.19 14.27 -6.06
N HIS A 34 -41.01 13.72 -5.86
CA HIS A 34 -39.99 13.56 -6.89
C HIS A 34 -39.25 12.26 -6.69
N THR A 35 -38.87 11.59 -7.77
CA THR A 35 -38.01 10.37 -7.71
C THR A 35 -36.77 10.56 -8.55
N GLU A 36 -35.64 10.10 -8.01
CA GLU A 36 -34.35 10.13 -8.69
C GLU A 36 -33.83 8.69 -8.82
N PRO A 37 -33.73 8.14 -10.04
CA PRO A 37 -33.14 6.82 -10.28
C PRO A 37 -31.64 6.90 -10.38
N PHE A 38 -30.98 5.87 -9.84
CA PHE A 38 -29.56 5.66 -9.91
C PHE A 38 -29.26 4.22 -10.29
N LEU A 39 -28.20 4.02 -11.09
CA LEU A 39 -27.59 2.73 -11.35
C LEU A 39 -26.17 2.71 -10.77
N HIS A 40 -25.84 1.65 -10.04
CA HIS A 40 -24.45 1.36 -9.66
C HIS A 40 -23.78 0.64 -10.83
N LEU A 41 -22.86 1.34 -11.48
CA LEU A 41 -22.19 0.88 -12.69
C LEU A 41 -20.69 0.67 -12.44
N ARG A 42 -20.13 -0.43 -12.94
CA ARG A 42 -18.70 -0.69 -12.94
C ARG A 42 -18.24 -1.34 -14.23
N TYR A 43 -16.95 -1.22 -14.50
CA TYR A 43 -16.34 -2.03 -15.55
C TYR A 43 -16.18 -3.49 -15.10
N GLU A 44 -16.25 -4.40 -16.07
CA GLU A 44 -15.95 -5.81 -15.88
C GLU A 44 -14.55 -5.97 -15.28
N GLY A 45 -14.43 -6.75 -14.19
CA GLY A 45 -13.18 -7.01 -13.49
C GLY A 45 -12.79 -5.99 -12.42
N THR A 46 -13.42 -4.78 -12.37
CA THR A 46 -13.18 -3.80 -11.30
C THR A 46 -14.17 -3.95 -10.16
N ASP A 47 -13.80 -3.50 -8.95
CA ASP A 47 -14.68 -3.43 -7.77
C ASP A 47 -15.20 -2.02 -7.50
N CYS A 48 -14.92 -1.09 -8.41
CA CYS A 48 -15.33 0.30 -8.28
C CYS A 48 -16.67 0.53 -8.97
N ALA A 49 -17.78 0.28 -8.26
CA ALA A 49 -19.10 0.68 -8.73
C ALA A 49 -19.36 2.15 -8.38
N LEU A 50 -19.74 2.93 -9.38
CA LEU A 50 -20.13 4.32 -9.22
C LEU A 50 -21.65 4.45 -9.31
N MET A 51 -22.25 5.17 -8.36
CA MET A 51 -23.68 5.48 -8.38
C MET A 51 -23.95 6.60 -9.36
N CYS A 52 -24.50 6.29 -10.53
CA CYS A 52 -24.76 7.23 -11.61
C CYS A 52 -26.23 7.53 -11.73
N SER A 53 -26.59 8.80 -11.79
CA SER A 53 -27.95 9.25 -12.11
C SER A 53 -28.11 9.46 -13.61
N ALA A 54 -29.36 9.39 -14.10
CA ALA A 54 -29.68 9.76 -15.47
C ALA A 54 -29.72 11.29 -15.69
N SER A 55 -29.64 12.07 -14.61
CA SER A 55 -29.72 13.54 -14.68
C SER A 55 -28.33 14.14 -14.87
N TYR A 56 -28.08 14.70 -16.05
CA TYR A 56 -26.99 15.65 -16.29
C TYR A 56 -27.58 17.06 -16.18
N ASN A 57 -27.04 17.91 -15.33
CA ASN A 57 -27.47 19.32 -15.14
C ASN A 57 -28.85 19.59 -14.47
N GLY A 58 -29.30 18.70 -13.56
CA GLY A 58 -30.46 19.05 -12.69
C GLY A 58 -31.82 19.05 -13.36
N SER A 59 -31.97 18.70 -14.64
CA SER A 59 -33.25 18.53 -15.33
C SER A 59 -33.63 17.06 -15.39
N VAL A 60 -34.76 16.71 -14.82
CA VAL A 60 -35.37 15.37 -14.93
C VAL A 60 -35.99 15.22 -16.31
N LYS A 61 -35.49 14.27 -17.10
CA LYS A 61 -36.12 13.92 -18.37
C LYS A 61 -37.38 13.06 -18.14
N SER A 62 -38.41 13.29 -18.94
CA SER A 62 -39.67 12.53 -18.91
C SER A 62 -39.55 11.09 -19.40
N SER A 63 -38.43 10.71 -20.04
CA SER A 63 -38.09 9.33 -20.43
C SER A 63 -36.62 9.08 -20.18
N LEU A 64 -36.29 7.96 -19.49
CA LEU A 64 -34.94 7.50 -19.25
C LEU A 64 -34.40 6.78 -20.49
N VAL A 65 -33.18 7.14 -20.89
CA VAL A 65 -32.48 6.50 -22.00
C VAL A 65 -31.17 5.87 -21.47
N TYR A 66 -30.81 4.73 -22.02
CA TYR A 66 -29.57 4.02 -21.70
C TYR A 66 -28.35 4.94 -21.69
N ASP A 67 -28.22 5.76 -22.73
CA ASP A 67 -27.07 6.64 -22.92
C ASP A 67 -26.92 7.69 -21.82
N ASP A 68 -28.00 8.07 -21.12
CA ASP A 68 -27.93 9.02 -20.01
C ASP A 68 -27.11 8.44 -18.84
N PHE A 69 -27.35 7.17 -18.47
CA PHE A 69 -26.58 6.50 -17.42
C PHE A 69 -25.15 6.16 -17.88
N LEU A 70 -24.97 5.74 -19.12
CA LEU A 70 -23.65 5.46 -19.69
C LEU A 70 -22.77 6.70 -19.69
N ASN A 71 -23.29 7.82 -20.23
CA ASN A 71 -22.56 9.09 -20.26
C ASN A 71 -22.28 9.62 -18.85
N GLY A 72 -23.24 9.48 -17.94
CA GLY A 72 -23.03 9.79 -16.52
C GLY A 72 -21.91 9.00 -15.89
N PHE A 73 -21.85 7.69 -16.17
CA PHE A 73 -20.79 6.81 -15.70
C PHE A 73 -19.42 7.18 -16.30
N LEU A 74 -19.32 7.31 -17.61
CA LEU A 74 -18.07 7.62 -18.29
C LEU A 74 -17.51 8.98 -17.83
N THR A 75 -18.36 10.00 -17.75
CA THR A 75 -17.96 11.34 -17.29
C THR A 75 -17.49 11.31 -15.83
N ARG A 76 -18.24 10.62 -14.97
CA ARG A 76 -17.90 10.51 -13.55
C ARG A 76 -16.62 9.70 -13.36
N TYR A 77 -16.47 8.58 -14.06
CA TYR A 77 -15.28 7.74 -14.01
C TYR A 77 -14.04 8.50 -14.48
N GLN A 78 -14.14 9.22 -15.61
CA GLN A 78 -13.08 10.09 -16.11
C GLN A 78 -12.71 11.20 -15.11
N LYS A 79 -13.70 11.82 -14.46
CA LYS A 79 -13.46 12.88 -13.47
C LYS A 79 -12.81 12.33 -12.19
N GLU A 80 -13.22 11.15 -11.75
CA GLU A 80 -12.77 10.56 -10.48
C GLU A 80 -11.41 9.86 -10.59
N PHE A 81 -11.16 9.19 -11.73
CA PHE A 81 -9.95 8.37 -11.94
C PHE A 81 -9.01 8.87 -13.05
N GLY A 82 -9.41 9.85 -13.83
CA GLY A 82 -8.57 10.44 -14.89
C GLY A 82 -8.53 9.66 -16.20
N PHE A 83 -9.24 8.52 -16.32
CA PHE A 83 -9.26 7.70 -17.54
C PHE A 83 -10.59 6.93 -17.70
N ILE A 84 -10.79 6.35 -18.88
CA ILE A 84 -11.87 5.39 -19.17
C ILE A 84 -11.28 4.11 -19.75
N LEU A 85 -11.97 2.97 -19.54
CA LEU A 85 -11.57 1.66 -20.09
C LEU A 85 -12.38 1.38 -21.37
N SER A 86 -11.80 1.74 -22.52
CA SER A 86 -12.41 1.47 -23.83
C SER A 86 -12.48 -0.04 -24.11
N GLY A 87 -13.63 -0.50 -24.63
CA GLY A 87 -13.81 -1.90 -25.04
C GLY A 87 -14.06 -2.90 -23.90
N ARG A 88 -14.19 -2.45 -22.64
CA ARG A 88 -14.65 -3.29 -21.53
C ARG A 88 -16.15 -3.19 -21.33
N LYS A 89 -16.78 -4.30 -20.96
CA LYS A 89 -18.21 -4.34 -20.59
C LYS A 89 -18.46 -3.56 -19.33
N ILE A 90 -19.64 -2.96 -19.24
CA ILE A 90 -20.12 -2.26 -18.06
C ILE A 90 -21.25 -3.09 -17.46
N TYR A 91 -21.11 -3.42 -16.17
CA TYR A 91 -22.10 -4.15 -15.39
C TYR A 91 -22.92 -3.20 -14.52
N VAL A 92 -24.16 -3.59 -14.26
CA VAL A 92 -25.05 -2.97 -13.29
C VAL A 92 -25.04 -3.86 -12.07
N ASP A 93 -24.50 -3.38 -10.96
CA ASP A 93 -24.46 -4.14 -9.71
C ASP A 93 -25.73 -3.93 -8.89
N ASP A 94 -26.31 -2.72 -8.93
CA ASP A 94 -27.47 -2.36 -8.13
C ASP A 94 -28.32 -1.29 -8.82
N ILE A 95 -29.63 -1.28 -8.51
CA ILE A 95 -30.59 -0.26 -8.92
C ILE A 95 -31.09 0.43 -7.65
N ARG A 96 -31.01 1.74 -7.61
CA ARG A 96 -31.49 2.53 -6.49
C ARG A 96 -32.41 3.63 -6.97
N VAL A 97 -33.53 3.79 -6.30
CA VAL A 97 -34.43 4.94 -6.50
C VAL A 97 -34.57 5.71 -5.19
N ARG A 98 -34.34 7.00 -5.26
CA ARG A 98 -34.54 7.93 -4.14
C ARG A 98 -35.87 8.62 -4.32
N GLY A 99 -36.78 8.45 -3.38
CA GLY A 99 -37.99 9.24 -3.27
C GLY A 99 -37.76 10.51 -2.44
N ILE A 100 -38.20 11.64 -2.90
CA ILE A 100 -38.02 12.95 -2.26
C ILE A 100 -39.39 13.62 -2.10
N GLY A 101 -39.77 13.92 -0.86
CA GLY A 101 -40.90 14.76 -0.54
C GLY A 101 -40.39 16.18 -0.22
N LYS A 102 -40.78 17.17 -1.04
CA LYS A 102 -40.40 18.58 -0.81
C LYS A 102 -41.37 19.24 0.14
N THR A 103 -40.90 19.70 1.28
CA THR A 103 -41.66 20.59 2.15
C THR A 103 -41.55 22.03 1.60
N LEU A 104 -42.69 22.64 1.27
CA LEU A 104 -42.74 24.05 0.88
C LEU A 104 -42.63 24.89 2.15
N LEU A 105 -41.42 25.12 2.63
CA LEU A 105 -41.18 26.17 3.61
C LEU A 105 -40.93 27.47 2.83
N ASN A 106 -41.92 28.36 2.79
CA ASN A 106 -41.68 29.75 2.37
C ASN A 106 -40.87 30.42 3.45
N ILE A 107 -39.56 30.48 3.26
CA ILE A 107 -38.67 31.31 4.08
C ILE A 107 -38.72 32.69 3.46
N ASP A 108 -39.58 33.59 4.03
CA ASP A 108 -39.61 34.99 3.63
C ASP A 108 -38.23 35.61 3.88
N ASN A 109 -37.68 36.25 2.86
CA ASN A 109 -36.33 36.80 2.86
C ASN A 109 -36.21 38.21 3.45
N GLU A 110 -37.12 38.68 4.29
CA GLU A 110 -37.00 39.99 4.93
C GLU A 110 -36.05 39.96 6.15
N GLU A 111 -35.18 40.97 6.26
CA GLU A 111 -34.32 41.14 7.45
C GLU A 111 -35.18 41.49 8.67
N VAL A 112 -35.18 40.65 9.70
CA VAL A 112 -35.87 40.93 10.97
C VAL A 112 -34.87 41.66 11.88
N LYS A 113 -35.14 42.94 12.14
CA LYS A 113 -34.46 43.69 13.21
C LYS A 113 -35.40 43.75 14.38
N THR A 114 -34.94 43.34 15.55
CA THR A 114 -35.70 43.54 16.79
C THR A 114 -35.18 44.79 17.51
N ASN A 115 -36.12 45.59 18.04
CA ASN A 115 -35.81 46.72 18.93
C ASN A 115 -35.94 46.35 20.42
N GLU A 116 -36.23 45.06 20.72
CA GLU A 116 -36.31 44.64 22.12
C GLU A 116 -34.92 44.51 22.73
N PRO A 117 -34.76 44.96 23.98
CA PRO A 117 -33.44 44.90 24.63
C PRO A 117 -33.08 43.47 25.02
N LEU A 118 -31.81 43.10 24.80
CA LEU A 118 -31.23 41.86 25.29
C LEU A 118 -31.32 41.78 26.82
N LYS A 119 -31.95 40.72 27.32
CA LYS A 119 -32.06 40.48 28.76
C LYS A 119 -30.97 39.54 29.23
N ILE A 120 -30.01 40.06 29.98
CA ILE A 120 -28.96 39.27 30.65
C ILE A 120 -29.61 38.56 31.84
N GLU A 121 -29.44 37.25 31.95
CA GLU A 121 -29.95 36.44 33.07
C GLU A 121 -28.99 36.49 34.27
N SER A 122 -27.72 36.40 34.02
CA SER A 122 -26.66 36.53 35.04
C SER A 122 -25.30 36.76 34.36
N VAL A 123 -24.30 37.16 35.18
CA VAL A 123 -22.90 37.30 34.77
C VAL A 123 -22.10 36.27 35.55
N LYS A 124 -21.22 35.55 34.90
CA LYS A 124 -20.31 34.56 35.53
C LYS A 124 -18.91 34.68 34.97
N GLN A 125 -17.92 34.41 35.79
CA GLN A 125 -16.54 34.32 35.36
C GLN A 125 -16.29 32.95 34.69
N ILE A 126 -15.86 32.98 33.42
CA ILE A 126 -15.55 31.79 32.62
C ILE A 126 -14.10 31.92 32.15
N TYR A 127 -13.39 30.80 32.18
CA TYR A 127 -12.01 30.72 31.74
C TYR A 127 -11.93 30.51 30.21
N PHE A 128 -11.14 31.36 29.54
CA PHE A 128 -10.75 31.21 28.14
C PHE A 128 -9.22 31.14 28.08
N GLU A 129 -8.71 30.24 27.21
CA GLU A 129 -7.29 29.83 27.19
C GLU A 129 -6.34 31.05 27.05
N ASP A 130 -6.66 32.00 26.17
CA ASP A 130 -5.81 33.15 25.87
C ASP A 130 -6.07 34.37 26.77
N MET A 131 -7.16 34.39 27.53
CA MET A 131 -7.63 35.58 28.27
C MET A 131 -7.80 35.35 29.78
N GLY A 132 -7.70 34.09 30.24
CA GLY A 132 -7.95 33.76 31.64
C GLY A 132 -9.42 33.85 32.01
N TYR A 133 -9.72 34.13 33.28
CA TYR A 133 -11.09 34.30 33.77
C TYR A 133 -11.62 35.70 33.43
N ILE A 134 -12.69 35.74 32.62
CA ILE A 134 -13.37 36.97 32.24
C ILE A 134 -14.88 36.89 32.51
N ASP A 135 -15.50 38.04 32.75
CA ASP A 135 -16.93 38.14 32.96
C ASP A 135 -17.68 37.84 31.67
N CYS A 136 -18.59 36.89 31.75
CA CYS A 136 -19.35 36.37 30.64
C CYS A 136 -20.85 36.52 30.89
N ASN A 137 -21.57 37.13 29.96
CA ASN A 137 -23.01 37.30 30.03
C ASN A 137 -23.72 35.99 29.70
N ILE A 138 -24.69 35.64 30.54
CA ILE A 138 -25.51 34.43 30.32
C ILE A 138 -26.91 34.86 29.86
N TYR A 139 -27.39 34.27 28.79
CA TYR A 139 -28.68 34.48 28.19
C TYR A 139 -29.48 33.18 28.18
N LEU A 140 -30.82 33.29 28.34
CA LEU A 140 -31.73 32.15 28.12
C LEU A 140 -32.24 32.20 26.70
N PHE A 141 -32.08 31.11 25.94
CA PHE A 141 -32.54 31.03 24.55
C PHE A 141 -34.03 31.32 24.39
N SER A 142 -34.85 30.88 25.35
CA SER A 142 -36.30 31.14 25.37
C SER A 142 -36.67 32.62 25.52
N LYS A 143 -35.75 33.50 25.89
CA LYS A 143 -35.92 34.95 26.01
C LYS A 143 -35.29 35.75 24.86
N LEU A 144 -34.73 35.04 23.87
CA LEU A 144 -34.09 35.65 22.71
C LEU A 144 -35.10 35.74 21.56
N ASN A 145 -35.16 36.88 20.90
CA ASN A 145 -36.03 37.14 19.75
C ASN A 145 -35.22 37.14 18.44
N LYS A 146 -35.87 36.86 17.35
CA LYS A 146 -35.26 36.93 16.01
C LYS A 146 -34.67 38.31 15.77
N GLY A 147 -33.43 38.35 15.28
CA GLY A 147 -32.67 39.58 15.06
C GLY A 147 -31.84 40.07 16.23
N HIS A 148 -31.88 39.40 17.40
CA HIS A 148 -30.95 39.71 18.50
C HIS A 148 -29.50 39.38 18.12
N ILE A 149 -28.59 40.26 18.49
CA ILE A 149 -27.17 40.17 18.28
C ILE A 149 -26.46 40.08 19.64
N ILE A 150 -25.69 39.04 19.86
CA ILE A 150 -24.97 38.79 21.10
C ILE A 150 -23.48 38.76 20.77
N ASN A 151 -22.73 39.70 21.38
CA ASN A 151 -21.27 39.71 21.24
C ASN A 151 -20.65 38.79 22.32
N GLY A 152 -19.64 37.99 21.92
CA GLY A 152 -18.84 37.21 22.87
C GLY A 152 -17.89 38.07 23.69
N PRO A 153 -17.45 37.60 24.86
CA PRO A 153 -17.78 36.30 25.44
C PRO A 153 -19.20 36.24 26.02
N ALA A 154 -19.97 35.21 25.67
CA ALA A 154 -21.32 35.01 26.16
C ALA A 154 -21.70 33.53 26.21
N VAL A 155 -22.71 33.21 27.01
CA VAL A 155 -23.29 31.87 27.04
C VAL A 155 -24.81 31.97 26.80
N ILE A 156 -25.32 31.18 25.88
CA ILE A 156 -26.72 31.00 25.66
C ILE A 156 -27.14 29.63 26.19
N MET A 157 -28.07 29.65 27.16
CA MET A 157 -28.58 28.42 27.78
C MET A 157 -29.93 28.08 27.21
N ASP A 158 -30.11 26.85 26.74
CA ASP A 158 -31.40 26.25 26.41
C ASP A 158 -31.67 25.09 27.38
N LYS A 159 -32.89 24.51 27.30
CA LYS A 159 -33.35 23.42 28.17
C LYS A 159 -32.44 22.19 28.13
N LEU A 160 -31.83 21.89 26.96
CA LEU A 160 -31.07 20.69 26.71
C LEU A 160 -29.65 20.98 26.22
N SER A 161 -29.27 22.23 26.03
CA SER A 161 -27.96 22.60 25.49
C SER A 161 -27.43 23.90 26.09
N THR A 162 -26.11 24.06 26.00
CA THR A 162 -25.38 25.30 26.34
C THR A 162 -24.51 25.66 25.15
N ILE A 163 -24.67 26.89 24.66
CA ILE A 163 -23.95 27.43 23.52
C ILE A 163 -23.00 28.50 24.01
N LEU A 164 -21.70 28.26 23.83
CA LEU A 164 -20.66 29.22 24.15
C LEU A 164 -20.36 30.10 22.94
N ILE A 165 -20.40 31.40 23.14
CA ILE A 165 -19.96 32.40 22.18
C ILE A 165 -18.60 32.89 22.66
N GLU A 166 -17.57 32.51 21.94
CA GLU A 166 -16.19 32.84 22.30
C GLU A 166 -15.89 34.33 22.17
N PRO A 167 -14.84 34.83 22.84
CA PRO A 167 -14.37 36.20 22.63
C PRO A 167 -14.13 36.49 21.14
N LYS A 168 -14.48 37.71 20.69
CA LYS A 168 -14.42 38.16 19.28
C LYS A 168 -15.44 37.50 18.33
N CYS A 169 -16.22 36.51 18.80
CA CYS A 169 -17.33 35.94 18.04
C CYS A 169 -18.62 36.76 18.26
N LYS A 170 -19.55 36.62 17.31
CA LYS A 170 -20.84 37.31 17.35
C LYS A 170 -21.93 36.29 16.95
N ALA A 171 -22.93 36.16 17.83
CA ALA A 171 -24.09 35.31 17.56
C ALA A 171 -25.27 36.18 17.13
N ILE A 172 -26.00 35.74 16.07
CA ILE A 172 -27.19 36.39 15.52
C ILE A 172 -28.30 35.35 15.56
N ILE A 173 -29.44 35.73 16.14
CA ILE A 173 -30.62 34.90 16.09
C ILE A 173 -31.31 35.10 14.71
N SER A 174 -31.29 34.07 13.86
CA SER A 174 -31.80 34.11 12.50
C SER A 174 -33.33 34.19 12.46
N LYS A 175 -33.89 34.36 11.29
CA LYS A 175 -35.34 34.41 11.05
C LYS A 175 -36.05 33.07 11.33
N SER A 176 -35.32 31.96 11.10
CA SER A 176 -35.77 30.60 11.44
C SER A 176 -35.74 30.33 12.94
N GLY A 177 -35.05 31.18 13.72
CA GLY A 177 -34.81 30.97 15.14
C GLY A 177 -33.52 30.22 15.44
N ASP A 178 -32.68 29.98 14.42
CA ASP A 178 -31.35 29.38 14.59
C ASP A 178 -30.35 30.41 15.11
N ILE A 179 -29.25 29.95 15.71
CA ILE A 179 -28.18 30.80 16.16
C ILE A 179 -27.05 30.70 15.12
N GLU A 180 -26.82 31.78 14.41
CA GLU A 180 -25.68 31.92 13.48
C GLU A 180 -24.53 32.60 14.23
N ILE A 181 -23.37 31.92 14.31
CA ILE A 181 -22.18 32.46 14.99
C ILE A 181 -21.18 32.89 13.93
N GLU A 182 -20.94 34.18 13.84
CA GLU A 182 -19.85 34.75 13.07
C GLU A 182 -18.56 34.59 13.91
N VAL A 183 -17.65 33.75 13.42
CA VAL A 183 -16.38 33.48 14.09
C VAL A 183 -15.32 34.39 13.48
N ASN A 184 -14.89 35.39 14.25
CA ASN A 184 -13.69 36.18 13.94
C ASN A 184 -12.48 35.47 14.55
N CYS A 185 -11.87 34.58 13.80
CA CYS A 185 -10.55 34.07 14.13
C CYS A 185 -9.53 35.18 13.84
N ASP A 186 -8.74 35.56 14.84
CA ASP A 186 -7.44 36.16 14.52
C ASP A 186 -6.74 35.17 13.60
N GLU A 187 -5.98 35.64 12.61
CA GLU A 187 -5.24 34.76 11.75
C GLU A 187 -4.52 33.72 12.63
N LEU A 188 -4.96 32.46 12.56
CA LEU A 188 -4.24 31.35 13.18
C LEU A 188 -2.76 31.57 12.84
N SER A 189 -1.87 31.57 13.82
CA SER A 189 -0.45 31.75 13.59
C SER A 189 -0.05 30.83 12.45
N LYS A 190 0.30 31.43 11.29
CA LYS A 190 0.63 30.64 10.10
C LYS A 190 1.76 29.72 10.49
N ILE A 191 1.54 28.40 10.30
CA ILE A 191 2.57 27.41 10.53
C ILE A 191 3.77 27.78 9.66
N GLY A 192 4.92 27.97 10.32
CA GLY A 192 6.17 28.34 9.65
C GLY A 192 6.95 27.12 9.16
N VAL A 193 8.12 27.39 8.59
CA VAL A 193 9.07 26.36 8.13
C VAL A 193 9.88 25.73 9.27
N GLU A 194 9.82 26.30 10.46
CA GLU A 194 10.52 25.81 11.63
C GLU A 194 9.91 24.50 12.15
N LEU A 195 10.77 23.64 12.72
CA LEU A 195 10.34 22.36 13.25
C LEU A 195 9.48 22.50 14.50
N GLU A 196 8.22 22.13 14.41
CA GLU A 196 7.33 21.93 15.55
C GLU A 196 6.97 20.45 15.72
N PRO A 197 7.15 19.83 16.90
CA PRO A 197 6.93 18.41 17.12
C PRO A 197 5.48 17.95 16.83
N ILE A 198 4.48 18.77 17.18
CA ILE A 198 3.06 18.47 16.93
C ILE A 198 2.79 18.50 15.42
N GLN A 199 3.26 19.53 14.73
CA GLN A 199 3.10 19.66 13.30
C GLN A 199 3.86 18.57 12.54
N LEU A 200 5.05 18.17 13.01
CA LEU A 200 5.80 17.05 12.46
C LEU A 200 4.96 15.77 12.48
N SER A 201 4.31 15.47 13.59
CA SER A 201 3.42 14.31 13.73
C SER A 201 2.22 14.41 12.75
N ILE A 202 1.58 15.58 12.65
CA ILE A 202 0.45 15.82 11.74
C ILE A 202 0.86 15.61 10.29
N PHE A 203 1.94 16.24 9.83
CA PHE A 203 2.42 16.10 8.45
C PHE A 203 2.84 14.66 8.13
N SER A 204 3.51 13.98 9.07
CA SER A 204 3.90 12.58 8.94
C SER A 204 2.70 11.68 8.67
N HIS A 205 1.64 11.79 9.48
CA HIS A 205 0.42 11.00 9.30
C HIS A 205 -0.35 11.41 8.03
N ARG A 206 -0.36 12.69 7.67
CA ARG A 206 -1.01 13.15 6.43
C ARG A 206 -0.33 12.58 5.20
N PHE A 207 1.01 12.64 5.08
CA PHE A 207 1.71 12.05 3.94
C PHE A 207 1.53 10.53 3.85
N MET A 208 1.55 9.83 4.99
CA MET A 208 1.27 8.39 5.03
C MET A 208 -0.17 8.09 4.56
N SER A 209 -1.15 8.84 5.07
CA SER A 209 -2.56 8.70 4.66
C SER A 209 -2.77 8.98 3.17
N ILE A 210 -2.02 9.92 2.58
CA ILE A 210 -2.07 10.18 1.13
C ILE A 210 -1.58 8.96 0.36
N ALA A 211 -0.45 8.36 0.75
CA ALA A 211 0.06 7.15 0.11
C ALA A 211 -0.91 5.97 0.26
N GLU A 212 -1.59 5.83 1.41
CA GLU A 212 -2.65 4.84 1.61
C GLU A 212 -3.85 5.06 0.68
N GLN A 213 -4.29 6.31 0.53
CA GLN A 213 -5.39 6.63 -0.38
C GLN A 213 -5.02 6.35 -1.85
N MET A 214 -3.77 6.61 -2.26
CA MET A 214 -3.25 6.18 -3.56
C MET A 214 -3.40 4.66 -3.73
N GLY A 215 -2.98 3.89 -2.72
CA GLY A 215 -3.09 2.43 -2.73
C GLY A 215 -4.53 1.92 -2.83
N ARG A 216 -5.48 2.56 -2.15
CA ARG A 216 -6.92 2.22 -2.26
C ARG A 216 -7.45 2.46 -3.67
N ILE A 217 -7.07 3.55 -4.32
CA ILE A 217 -7.44 3.81 -5.71
C ILE A 217 -6.86 2.75 -6.62
N LEU A 218 -5.55 2.44 -6.46
CA LEU A 218 -4.89 1.41 -7.25
C LEU A 218 -5.61 0.06 -7.14
N GLN A 219 -5.88 -0.40 -5.93
CA GLN A 219 -6.59 -1.65 -5.67
C GLN A 219 -7.97 -1.69 -6.34
N ARG A 220 -8.76 -0.62 -6.18
CA ARG A 220 -10.15 -0.56 -6.68
C ARG A 220 -10.26 -0.48 -8.20
N THR A 221 -9.28 0.11 -8.86
CA THR A 221 -9.30 0.33 -10.31
C THR A 221 -8.50 -0.71 -11.09
N SER A 222 -7.65 -1.50 -10.43
CA SER A 222 -6.89 -2.59 -11.05
C SER A 222 -7.73 -3.83 -11.32
N ILE A 223 -7.21 -4.68 -12.21
CA ILE A 223 -7.90 -5.88 -12.70
C ILE A 223 -7.11 -7.14 -12.38
N SER A 224 -5.77 -7.09 -12.46
CA SER A 224 -4.94 -8.26 -12.19
C SER A 224 -5.10 -8.76 -10.75
N THR A 225 -5.09 -10.08 -10.59
CA THR A 225 -5.18 -10.74 -9.29
C THR A 225 -4.06 -10.29 -8.35
N ASN A 226 -2.86 -10.03 -8.89
CA ASN A 226 -1.71 -9.63 -8.10
C ASN A 226 -1.93 -8.28 -7.40
N ILE A 227 -2.39 -7.27 -8.12
CA ILE A 227 -2.62 -5.93 -7.55
C ILE A 227 -3.91 -5.90 -6.74
N LYS A 228 -5.00 -6.42 -7.30
CA LYS A 228 -6.33 -6.31 -6.72
C LYS A 228 -6.54 -7.18 -5.49
N GLU A 229 -6.23 -8.49 -5.58
CA GLU A 229 -6.51 -9.48 -4.54
C GLU A 229 -5.35 -9.65 -3.58
N ARG A 230 -4.12 -9.68 -4.12
CA ARG A 230 -2.92 -9.94 -3.33
C ARG A 230 -2.26 -8.69 -2.78
N LEU A 231 -2.68 -7.50 -3.22
CA LEU A 231 -2.12 -6.20 -2.83
C LEU A 231 -0.61 -6.11 -3.08
N ASP A 232 -0.13 -6.70 -4.18
CA ASP A 232 1.28 -6.71 -4.54
C ASP A 232 1.66 -5.42 -5.26
N PHE A 233 1.61 -4.33 -4.51
CA PHE A 233 1.92 -2.98 -4.98
C PHE A 233 2.41 -2.08 -3.85
N SER A 234 2.99 -0.94 -4.22
CA SER A 234 3.36 0.13 -3.28
C SER A 234 3.11 1.49 -3.88
N CYS A 235 2.67 2.43 -3.04
CA CYS A 235 2.49 3.84 -3.39
C CYS A 235 3.32 4.69 -2.43
N ALA A 236 3.99 5.73 -2.96
CA ALA A 236 4.89 6.55 -2.18
C ALA A 236 4.97 7.98 -2.74
N LEU A 237 5.39 8.90 -1.85
CA LEU A 237 5.67 10.31 -2.14
C LEU A 237 7.16 10.59 -1.97
N PHE A 238 7.70 11.41 -2.84
CA PHE A 238 9.13 11.74 -2.89
C PHE A 238 9.31 13.25 -2.95
N GLY A 239 10.35 13.74 -2.29
CA GLY A 239 10.75 15.15 -2.34
C GLY A 239 11.25 15.59 -3.73
N PRO A 240 11.62 16.88 -3.87
CA PRO A 240 12.16 17.42 -5.12
C PRO A 240 13.46 16.75 -5.58
N ASP A 241 14.23 16.21 -4.66
CA ASP A 241 15.48 15.45 -4.86
C ASP A 241 15.24 13.97 -5.22
N GLY A 242 13.99 13.52 -5.22
CA GLY A 242 13.61 12.12 -5.41
C GLY A 242 13.79 11.26 -4.16
N GLY A 243 14.07 11.86 -3.01
CA GLY A 243 14.16 11.16 -1.74
C GLY A 243 12.80 10.73 -1.23
N LEU A 244 12.70 9.50 -0.73
CA LEU A 244 11.48 8.97 -0.15
C LEU A 244 11.08 9.78 1.09
N VAL A 245 9.90 10.39 1.05
CA VAL A 245 9.29 11.13 2.18
C VAL A 245 8.40 10.23 2.99
N SER A 246 7.47 9.55 2.32
CA SER A 246 6.50 8.67 2.95
C SER A 246 5.99 7.61 1.98
N ASN A 247 5.72 6.43 2.51
CA ASN A 247 5.02 5.37 1.81
C ASN A 247 3.91 4.82 2.71
N ALA A 248 2.91 4.19 2.11
CA ALA A 248 1.95 3.39 2.86
C ALA A 248 2.61 2.07 3.34
N PRO A 249 2.02 1.36 4.31
CA PRO A 249 2.54 0.07 4.79
C PRO A 249 2.34 -1.05 3.76
N HIS A 250 2.86 -0.84 2.56
CA HIS A 250 2.82 -1.75 1.42
C HIS A 250 4.04 -2.70 1.42
N ILE A 251 4.46 -3.15 0.23
CA ILE A 251 5.48 -4.20 0.07
C ILE A 251 6.89 -3.69 0.47
N PRO A 252 7.54 -4.28 1.47
CA PRO A 252 8.81 -3.78 1.98
C PRO A 252 9.96 -3.78 0.97
N VAL A 253 10.04 -4.76 0.06
CA VAL A 253 11.09 -4.81 -0.97
C VAL A 253 11.07 -3.60 -1.90
N HIS A 254 9.94 -2.90 -2.02
CA HIS A 254 9.82 -1.72 -2.88
C HIS A 254 10.43 -0.44 -2.29
N LEU A 255 10.65 -0.35 -0.99
CA LEU A 255 10.97 0.87 -0.26
C LEU A 255 12.21 1.62 -0.79
N GLY A 256 13.38 1.02 -0.72
CA GLY A 256 14.60 1.62 -1.25
C GLY A 256 14.64 1.61 -2.78
N ALA A 257 14.07 0.57 -3.40
CA ALA A 257 14.07 0.42 -4.84
C ALA A 257 13.25 1.51 -5.56
N MET A 258 12.11 1.94 -5.02
CA MET A 258 11.34 3.03 -5.62
C MET A 258 12.07 4.37 -5.56
N GLN A 259 12.78 4.65 -4.47
CA GLN A 259 13.62 5.84 -4.37
C GLN A 259 14.73 5.86 -5.43
N GLU A 260 15.46 4.76 -5.56
CA GLU A 260 16.50 4.62 -6.60
C GLU A 260 15.89 4.83 -8.00
N ALA A 261 14.68 4.33 -8.25
CA ALA A 261 14.00 4.52 -9.51
C ALA A 261 13.67 5.99 -9.78
N VAL A 262 13.12 6.73 -8.82
CA VAL A 262 12.80 8.15 -8.97
C VAL A 262 14.08 8.96 -9.17
N GLN A 263 15.11 8.74 -8.35
CA GLN A 263 16.40 9.43 -8.46
C GLN A 263 17.12 9.15 -9.79
N TYR A 264 17.01 7.92 -10.31
CA TYR A 264 17.52 7.56 -11.61
C TYR A 264 16.85 8.40 -12.72
N GLN A 265 15.52 8.53 -12.69
CA GLN A 265 14.80 9.31 -13.69
C GLN A 265 15.16 10.79 -13.63
N ILE A 266 15.31 11.35 -12.44
CA ILE A 266 15.77 12.75 -12.28
C ILE A 266 17.13 12.96 -12.92
N LYS A 267 18.08 12.03 -12.74
CA LYS A 267 19.44 12.11 -13.30
C LYS A 267 19.46 11.88 -14.82
N SER A 268 18.66 10.92 -15.30
CA SER A 268 18.72 10.47 -16.70
C SER A 268 17.93 11.35 -17.66
N VAL A 269 16.70 11.74 -17.28
CA VAL A 269 15.76 12.44 -18.16
C VAL A 269 15.19 13.71 -17.54
N GLY A 270 15.68 14.14 -16.37
CA GLY A 270 15.13 15.28 -15.61
C GLY A 270 14.98 16.56 -16.42
N ASN A 271 15.91 16.84 -17.35
CA ASN A 271 15.86 18.02 -18.22
C ASN A 271 14.81 17.91 -19.35
N GLU A 272 14.37 16.70 -19.68
CA GLU A 272 13.38 16.44 -20.73
C GLU A 272 11.95 16.41 -20.19
N ILE A 273 11.81 16.20 -18.88
CA ILE A 273 10.52 16.08 -18.20
C ILE A 273 9.74 17.40 -18.29
N LYS A 274 8.48 17.31 -18.70
CA LYS A 274 7.53 18.41 -18.77
C LYS A 274 6.29 18.11 -17.95
N GLU A 275 5.53 19.14 -17.65
CA GLU A 275 4.22 19.00 -17.03
C GLU A 275 3.31 18.08 -17.85
N GLY A 276 2.63 17.14 -17.18
CA GLY A 276 1.77 16.14 -17.80
C GLY A 276 2.50 14.90 -18.33
N ASP A 277 3.83 14.79 -18.12
CA ASP A 277 4.57 13.57 -18.44
C ASP A 277 4.46 12.56 -17.30
N VAL A 278 4.44 11.26 -17.63
CA VAL A 278 4.52 10.14 -16.70
C VAL A 278 5.52 9.12 -17.22
N ILE A 279 6.41 8.65 -16.36
CA ILE A 279 7.51 7.75 -16.71
C ILE A 279 7.22 6.35 -16.19
N LEU A 280 7.51 5.33 -16.99
CA LEU A 280 7.48 3.92 -16.66
C LEU A 280 8.91 3.36 -16.57
N SER A 281 9.20 2.62 -15.50
CA SER A 281 10.50 2.00 -15.28
C SER A 281 10.35 0.68 -14.52
N ASN A 282 11.14 -0.33 -14.90
CA ASN A 282 11.29 -1.59 -14.16
C ASN A 282 12.71 -2.16 -14.23
N HIS A 283 13.58 -1.56 -15.03
CA HIS A 283 14.91 -2.09 -15.28
C HIS A 283 15.78 -2.04 -14.00
N PRO A 284 16.53 -3.11 -13.64
CA PRO A 284 17.37 -3.18 -12.43
C PRO A 284 18.34 -2.01 -12.27
N LYS A 285 19.03 -1.60 -13.34
CA LYS A 285 19.95 -0.45 -13.32
C LYS A 285 19.25 0.91 -13.21
N ALA A 286 17.94 0.94 -13.37
CA ALA A 286 17.11 2.13 -13.17
C ALA A 286 16.28 2.06 -11.86
N GLY A 287 16.75 1.33 -10.85
CA GLY A 287 16.09 1.18 -9.55
C GLY A 287 14.95 0.15 -9.56
N GLY A 288 14.85 -0.71 -10.58
CA GLY A 288 13.94 -1.84 -10.59
C GLY A 288 14.41 -2.94 -9.63
N SER A 289 13.46 -3.64 -9.02
CA SER A 289 13.70 -4.81 -8.18
C SER A 289 13.77 -6.09 -9.01
N HIS A 290 12.77 -6.31 -9.86
CA HIS A 290 12.70 -7.30 -10.95
C HIS A 290 11.70 -6.80 -11.99
N LEU A 291 11.68 -7.42 -13.18
CA LEU A 291 10.93 -6.86 -14.30
C LEU A 291 9.40 -6.80 -14.12
N PRO A 292 8.70 -7.77 -13.47
CA PRO A 292 7.25 -7.67 -13.25
C PRO A 292 6.81 -6.47 -12.40
N ASP A 293 7.71 -5.87 -11.61
CA ASP A 293 7.45 -4.70 -10.76
C ASP A 293 7.49 -3.41 -11.59
N LEU A 294 6.42 -3.10 -12.31
CA LEU A 294 6.30 -1.89 -13.10
C LEU A 294 6.10 -0.66 -12.21
N THR A 295 7.02 0.31 -12.31
CA THR A 295 7.00 1.55 -11.53
C THR A 295 6.55 2.71 -12.41
N VAL A 296 5.43 3.32 -12.06
CA VAL A 296 4.88 4.52 -12.70
C VAL A 296 5.23 5.73 -11.84
N ILE A 297 5.99 6.69 -12.41
CA ILE A 297 6.53 7.86 -11.73
C ILE A 297 5.93 9.12 -12.37
N THR A 298 5.28 9.95 -11.57
CA THR A 298 4.67 11.20 -12.01
C THR A 298 5.36 12.39 -11.34
N PRO A 299 6.11 13.20 -12.10
CA PRO A 299 6.68 14.45 -11.63
C PRO A 299 5.58 15.50 -11.49
N VAL A 300 5.63 16.30 -10.43
CA VAL A 300 4.58 17.28 -10.13
C VAL A 300 5.15 18.70 -10.17
N PHE A 301 4.59 19.49 -11.06
CA PHE A 301 4.90 20.91 -11.19
C PHE A 301 3.86 21.74 -10.42
N TYR A 302 4.29 22.85 -9.86
CA TYR A 302 3.42 23.80 -9.18
C TYR A 302 3.51 25.16 -9.90
N PRO A 303 2.41 25.94 -9.97
CA PRO A 303 2.43 27.23 -10.64
C PRO A 303 3.61 28.12 -10.26
N GLY A 304 4.34 28.64 -11.24
CA GLY A 304 5.54 29.47 -11.02
C GLY A 304 6.84 28.69 -10.81
N GLN A 305 6.82 27.37 -10.74
CA GLN A 305 8.03 26.55 -10.60
C GLN A 305 8.43 25.91 -11.94
N LEU A 306 9.72 25.99 -12.27
CA LEU A 306 10.27 25.43 -13.52
C LEU A 306 10.65 23.94 -13.39
N LYS A 307 10.78 23.43 -12.16
CA LYS A 307 11.14 22.04 -11.86
C LYS A 307 10.04 21.38 -11.05
N PRO A 308 9.96 20.06 -11.06
CA PRO A 308 9.04 19.34 -10.19
C PRO A 308 9.30 19.67 -8.73
N VAL A 309 8.22 19.93 -7.99
CA VAL A 309 8.26 20.27 -6.55
C VAL A 309 8.15 19.05 -5.66
N PHE A 310 7.65 17.94 -6.19
CA PHE A 310 7.63 16.60 -5.60
C PHE A 310 7.35 15.55 -6.67
N TYR A 311 7.41 14.26 -6.30
CA TYR A 311 7.04 13.15 -7.17
C TYR A 311 6.08 12.23 -6.46
N ALA A 312 5.10 11.71 -7.20
CA ALA A 312 4.25 10.60 -6.77
C ALA A 312 4.60 9.37 -7.59
N ALA A 313 4.75 8.21 -6.95
CA ALA A 313 5.01 6.99 -7.67
C ALA A 313 4.21 5.81 -7.10
N SER A 314 3.85 4.90 -8.00
CA SER A 314 3.26 3.61 -7.69
C SER A 314 4.03 2.50 -8.39
N ARG A 315 4.26 1.39 -7.69
CA ARG A 315 4.88 0.16 -8.22
C ARG A 315 3.90 -0.97 -8.05
N GLY A 316 3.61 -1.70 -9.11
CA GLY A 316 2.72 -2.85 -9.08
C GLY A 316 3.36 -4.06 -9.73
N HIS A 317 3.20 -5.24 -9.12
CA HIS A 317 3.61 -6.52 -9.71
C HIS A 317 2.56 -6.98 -10.70
N HIS A 318 2.83 -6.79 -11.99
CA HIS A 318 1.94 -7.22 -13.07
C HIS A 318 1.92 -8.75 -13.18
N ALA A 319 0.76 -9.32 -13.50
CA ALA A 319 0.57 -10.77 -13.53
C ALA A 319 1.43 -11.48 -14.58
N ASP A 320 1.67 -10.81 -15.72
CA ASP A 320 2.52 -11.30 -16.80
C ASP A 320 3.01 -10.11 -17.64
N ILE A 321 4.29 -10.10 -17.95
CA ILE A 321 4.95 -9.11 -18.83
C ILE A 321 5.76 -9.79 -19.95
N GLY A 322 5.42 -11.05 -20.25
CA GLY A 322 6.14 -11.87 -21.22
C GLY A 322 7.31 -12.64 -20.61
N GLY A 323 8.18 -13.14 -21.45
CA GLY A 323 9.32 -13.97 -21.06
C GLY A 323 9.10 -15.47 -21.28
N ILE A 324 10.07 -16.28 -20.84
CA ILE A 324 10.13 -17.72 -21.17
C ILE A 324 9.12 -18.59 -20.39
N THR A 325 8.48 -18.08 -19.33
CA THR A 325 7.46 -18.81 -18.58
C THR A 325 6.22 -17.96 -18.33
N PRO A 326 5.01 -18.54 -18.27
CA PRO A 326 3.82 -17.84 -17.84
C PRO A 326 4.00 -17.23 -16.44
N GLY A 327 3.47 -16.00 -16.25
CA GLY A 327 3.59 -15.25 -14.98
C GLY A 327 4.92 -14.56 -14.78
N SER A 328 5.81 -14.56 -15.79
CA SER A 328 7.07 -13.79 -15.81
C SER A 328 8.02 -14.02 -14.61
N MET A 329 7.98 -15.22 -14.04
CA MET A 329 8.84 -15.65 -12.91
C MET A 329 9.61 -16.93 -13.25
N PRO A 330 10.47 -16.91 -14.29
CA PRO A 330 11.16 -18.11 -14.76
C PRO A 330 12.16 -18.64 -13.71
N PRO A 331 12.11 -19.94 -13.33
CA PRO A 331 12.99 -20.48 -12.31
C PRO A 331 14.44 -20.67 -12.78
N HIS A 332 14.68 -20.67 -14.09
CA HIS A 332 15.97 -20.98 -14.71
C HIS A 332 16.46 -19.92 -15.69
N SER A 333 15.97 -18.67 -15.58
CA SER A 333 16.48 -17.58 -16.41
C SER A 333 17.98 -17.36 -16.19
N LYS A 334 18.68 -17.03 -17.27
CA LYS A 334 20.12 -16.77 -17.29
C LYS A 334 20.44 -15.35 -17.68
N SER A 335 19.49 -14.66 -18.28
CA SER A 335 19.61 -13.27 -18.70
C SER A 335 18.33 -12.51 -18.40
N LEU A 336 18.45 -11.21 -18.23
CA LEU A 336 17.32 -10.32 -17.96
C LEU A 336 16.27 -10.37 -19.08
N SER A 337 16.71 -10.52 -20.34
CA SER A 337 15.81 -10.59 -21.50
C SER A 337 14.86 -11.80 -21.50
N GLU A 338 15.23 -12.88 -20.80
CA GLU A 338 14.35 -14.06 -20.63
C GLU A 338 13.22 -13.82 -19.63
N GLU A 339 13.30 -12.77 -18.81
CA GLU A 339 12.37 -12.49 -17.69
C GLU A 339 11.18 -11.61 -18.10
N GLY A 340 11.22 -10.93 -19.26
CA GLY A 340 10.10 -10.16 -19.78
C GLY A 340 10.47 -8.78 -20.36
N ALA A 341 9.46 -7.92 -20.50
CA ALA A 341 9.60 -6.57 -21.06
C ALA A 341 10.39 -5.65 -20.13
N GLN A 342 11.24 -4.79 -20.74
CA GLN A 342 12.19 -3.92 -20.03
C GLN A 342 11.91 -2.44 -20.33
N PHE A 343 11.87 -1.63 -19.25
CA PHE A 343 11.68 -0.18 -19.32
C PHE A 343 12.72 0.53 -18.45
N LYS A 344 13.62 1.34 -19.02
CA LYS A 344 14.57 2.16 -18.26
C LYS A 344 14.00 3.53 -17.93
N SER A 345 13.61 4.28 -18.98
CA SER A 345 13.07 5.64 -18.91
C SER A 345 12.04 5.79 -20.01
N PHE A 346 10.93 5.09 -19.89
CA PHE A 346 9.88 5.07 -20.88
C PHE A 346 8.81 6.11 -20.55
N PHE A 347 8.50 7.02 -21.47
CA PHE A 347 7.42 7.98 -21.28
C PHE A 347 6.07 7.31 -21.54
N LEU A 348 5.41 6.88 -20.49
CA LEU A 348 4.08 6.23 -20.54
C LEU A 348 2.98 7.24 -20.93
N VAL A 349 3.12 8.48 -20.43
CA VAL A 349 2.29 9.62 -20.84
C VAL A 349 3.22 10.74 -21.27
N ARG A 350 2.97 11.33 -22.42
CA ARG A 350 3.69 12.48 -22.94
C ARG A 350 2.73 13.67 -23.06
N ARG A 351 2.95 14.70 -22.25
CA ARG A 351 2.14 15.94 -22.24
C ARG A 351 0.64 15.65 -22.16
N GLY A 352 0.24 14.75 -21.26
CA GLY A 352 -1.15 14.35 -21.05
C GLY A 352 -1.71 13.29 -22.01
N ARG A 353 -0.94 12.86 -23.03
CA ARG A 353 -1.33 11.78 -23.96
C ARG A 353 -0.74 10.44 -23.52
N PHE A 354 -1.58 9.44 -23.28
CA PHE A 354 -1.16 8.06 -23.01
C PHE A 354 -0.59 7.41 -24.29
N CYS A 355 0.62 6.87 -24.21
CA CYS A 355 1.37 6.26 -25.31
C CYS A 355 1.01 4.76 -25.45
N GLU A 356 -0.26 4.47 -25.82
CA GLU A 356 -0.81 3.11 -25.80
C GLU A 356 -0.14 2.18 -26.81
N GLU A 357 0.12 2.65 -28.02
CA GLU A 357 0.75 1.86 -29.08
C GLU A 357 2.21 1.52 -28.71
N GLU A 358 2.94 2.52 -28.26
CA GLU A 358 4.35 2.39 -27.91
C GLU A 358 4.56 1.42 -26.72
N VAL A 359 3.73 1.52 -25.68
CA VAL A 359 3.80 0.61 -24.52
C VAL A 359 3.33 -0.80 -24.88
N THR A 360 2.35 -0.93 -25.77
CA THR A 360 1.92 -2.23 -26.31
C THR A 360 3.05 -2.92 -27.04
N ASN A 361 3.73 -2.22 -27.95
CA ASN A 361 4.88 -2.74 -28.70
C ASN A 361 6.01 -3.17 -27.75
N ALA A 362 6.29 -2.39 -26.71
CA ALA A 362 7.31 -2.72 -25.71
C ALA A 362 6.94 -3.96 -24.86
N LEU A 363 5.68 -4.10 -24.46
CA LEU A 363 5.20 -5.28 -23.72
C LEU A 363 5.18 -6.55 -24.59
N MET A 364 5.05 -6.40 -25.89
CA MET A 364 5.09 -7.53 -26.85
C MET A 364 6.51 -7.86 -27.33
N ALA A 365 7.50 -6.98 -27.13
CA ALA A 365 8.87 -7.14 -27.60
C ALA A 365 9.57 -8.44 -27.18
N PRO A 366 9.34 -9.02 -25.97
CA PRO A 366 9.95 -10.31 -25.62
C PRO A 366 9.63 -11.47 -26.57
N ALA A 367 8.52 -11.41 -27.31
CA ALA A 367 8.17 -12.43 -28.32
C ALA A 367 9.20 -12.58 -29.44
N SER A 368 10.09 -11.60 -29.64
CA SER A 368 11.17 -11.69 -30.62
C SER A 368 12.30 -12.65 -30.23
N LEU A 369 12.36 -13.06 -28.97
CA LEU A 369 13.38 -13.97 -28.45
C LEU A 369 12.94 -15.43 -28.54
N PRO A 370 13.79 -16.36 -28.98
CA PRO A 370 13.47 -17.77 -29.06
C PRO A 370 13.01 -18.35 -27.70
N GLY A 371 11.87 -19.03 -27.68
CA GLY A 371 11.30 -19.64 -26.46
C GLY A 371 10.65 -18.66 -25.51
N SER A 372 10.57 -17.37 -25.85
CA SER A 372 9.90 -16.33 -25.08
C SER A 372 8.59 -15.88 -25.75
N SER A 373 7.70 -15.29 -24.98
CA SER A 373 6.48 -14.66 -25.51
C SER A 373 6.41 -13.21 -25.08
N GLY A 374 5.64 -12.38 -25.80
CA GLY A 374 5.14 -11.11 -25.28
C GLY A 374 4.19 -11.35 -24.11
N THR A 375 3.69 -10.27 -23.51
CA THR A 375 2.73 -10.41 -22.42
C THR A 375 1.53 -11.28 -22.83
N ARG A 376 1.12 -12.17 -21.94
CA ARG A 376 -0.02 -13.09 -22.16
C ARG A 376 -1.35 -12.43 -21.81
N ASN A 377 -1.35 -11.29 -21.17
CA ASN A 377 -2.57 -10.56 -20.80
C ASN A 377 -2.44 -9.04 -20.96
N LEU A 378 -2.25 -8.59 -22.19
CA LEU A 378 -2.04 -7.19 -22.56
C LEU A 378 -3.15 -6.25 -22.03
N LYS A 379 -4.42 -6.69 -22.09
CA LYS A 379 -5.56 -5.87 -21.65
C LYS A 379 -5.50 -5.54 -20.16
N ASP A 380 -5.07 -6.48 -19.34
CA ASP A 380 -4.93 -6.26 -17.90
C ASP A 380 -3.71 -5.37 -17.61
N ASN A 381 -2.58 -5.57 -18.32
CA ASN A 381 -1.42 -4.68 -18.19
C ASN A 381 -1.77 -3.21 -18.47
N LEU A 382 -2.45 -2.94 -19.59
CA LEU A 382 -2.86 -1.58 -19.96
C LEU A 382 -3.85 -0.99 -18.94
N SER A 383 -4.76 -1.82 -18.41
CA SER A 383 -5.71 -1.38 -17.38
C SER A 383 -5.00 -1.06 -16.06
N ASP A 384 -4.07 -1.91 -15.64
CA ASP A 384 -3.33 -1.72 -14.38
C ASP A 384 -2.34 -0.55 -14.47
N LEU A 385 -1.72 -0.29 -15.63
CA LEU A 385 -0.93 0.92 -15.86
C LEU A 385 -1.78 2.20 -15.74
N LYS A 386 -2.99 2.20 -16.31
CA LYS A 386 -3.94 3.32 -16.15
C LYS A 386 -4.38 3.49 -14.69
N ALA A 387 -4.57 2.38 -13.95
CA ALA A 387 -4.88 2.40 -12.52
C ALA A 387 -3.72 2.98 -11.68
N GLN A 388 -2.46 2.67 -12.02
CA GLN A 388 -1.28 3.26 -11.39
C GLN A 388 -1.19 4.78 -11.62
N ILE A 389 -1.50 5.24 -12.85
CA ILE A 389 -1.58 6.68 -13.15
C ILE A 389 -2.66 7.35 -12.30
N ALA A 390 -3.84 6.74 -12.18
CA ALA A 390 -4.94 7.27 -11.37
C ALA A 390 -4.58 7.34 -9.88
N ALA A 391 -3.88 6.34 -9.36
CA ALA A 391 -3.38 6.35 -7.99
C ALA A 391 -2.42 7.52 -7.74
N ASN A 392 -1.46 7.73 -8.66
CA ASN A 392 -0.54 8.85 -8.58
C ASN A 392 -1.28 10.19 -8.64
N GLN A 393 -2.28 10.32 -9.53
CA GLN A 393 -3.09 11.53 -9.65
C GLN A 393 -3.85 11.86 -8.36
N LYS A 394 -4.34 10.84 -7.64
CA LYS A 394 -4.96 11.05 -6.32
C LYS A 394 -3.96 11.60 -5.30
N GLY A 395 -2.75 11.05 -5.28
CA GLY A 395 -1.67 11.55 -4.41
C GLY A 395 -1.32 13.01 -4.71
N ILE A 396 -1.19 13.35 -6.00
CA ILE A 396 -0.91 14.71 -6.47
C ILE A 396 -1.99 15.67 -6.00
N TYR A 397 -3.26 15.32 -6.20
CA TYR A 397 -4.39 16.14 -5.77
C TYR A 397 -4.31 16.44 -4.27
N LEU A 398 -4.10 15.43 -3.42
CA LEU A 398 -4.08 15.58 -1.98
C LEU A 398 -2.86 16.36 -1.46
N VAL A 399 -1.67 16.18 -2.05
CA VAL A 399 -0.49 16.99 -1.72
C VAL A 399 -0.69 18.44 -2.16
N THR A 400 -1.32 18.67 -3.33
CA THR A 400 -1.64 20.03 -3.79
C THR A 400 -2.62 20.72 -2.84
N GLU A 401 -3.63 20.01 -2.29
CA GLU A 401 -4.49 20.55 -1.24
C GLU A 401 -3.70 20.97 0.02
N LEU A 402 -2.70 20.16 0.43
CA LEU A 402 -1.80 20.54 1.52
C LEU A 402 -0.99 21.82 1.19
N ILE A 403 -0.44 21.89 -0.02
CA ILE A 403 0.31 23.07 -0.47
C ILE A 403 -0.59 24.32 -0.49
N ASN A 404 -1.82 24.20 -0.96
CA ASN A 404 -2.78 25.30 -0.96
C ASN A 404 -3.16 25.75 0.46
N SER A 405 -3.16 24.82 1.43
CA SER A 405 -3.52 25.11 2.83
C SER A 405 -2.37 25.72 3.64
N TYR A 406 -1.13 25.27 3.40
CA TYR A 406 0.02 25.61 4.24
C TYR A 406 1.13 26.39 3.53
N GLY A 407 1.10 26.43 2.21
CA GLY A 407 2.17 26.96 1.36
C GLY A 407 3.22 25.90 0.97
N LEU A 408 3.84 26.10 -0.20
CA LEU A 408 4.83 25.16 -0.74
C LEU A 408 6.06 25.02 0.17
N ASP A 409 6.58 26.15 0.67
CA ASP A 409 7.80 26.17 1.50
C ASP A 409 7.62 25.39 2.80
N VAL A 410 6.44 25.51 3.43
CA VAL A 410 6.10 24.77 4.67
C VAL A 410 6.00 23.27 4.37
N VAL A 411 5.28 22.89 3.31
CA VAL A 411 5.12 21.47 2.95
C VAL A 411 6.45 20.82 2.66
N GLN A 412 7.35 21.49 1.90
CA GLN A 412 8.69 20.99 1.61
C GLN A 412 9.58 20.94 2.86
N ALA A 413 9.51 21.94 3.74
CA ALA A 413 10.25 21.93 5.01
C ALA A 413 9.85 20.73 5.88
N TYR A 414 8.55 20.41 5.97
CA TYR A 414 8.10 19.23 6.72
C TYR A 414 8.43 17.90 6.05
N MET A 415 8.55 17.83 4.70
CA MET A 415 9.14 16.67 4.03
C MET A 415 10.58 16.41 4.52
N ASP A 416 11.40 17.47 4.61
CA ASP A 416 12.78 17.37 5.07
C ASP A 416 12.86 17.06 6.59
N HIS A 417 12.00 17.68 7.41
CA HIS A 417 11.95 17.42 8.85
C HIS A 417 11.61 15.96 9.17
N ILE A 418 10.68 15.35 8.44
CA ILE A 418 10.30 13.95 8.61
C ILE A 418 11.48 13.03 8.27
N GLN A 419 12.23 13.31 7.21
CA GLN A 419 13.44 12.56 6.87
C GLN A 419 14.53 12.72 7.94
N LYS A 420 14.73 13.93 8.43
CA LYS A 420 15.71 14.21 9.48
C LYS A 420 15.36 13.53 10.80
N ASN A 421 14.08 13.46 11.15
CA ASN A 421 13.62 12.72 12.33
C ASN A 421 13.97 11.22 12.24
N ALA A 422 13.76 10.59 11.07
CA ALA A 422 14.14 9.21 10.85
C ALA A 422 15.67 9.01 10.91
N GLU A 423 16.46 9.93 10.38
CA GLU A 423 17.93 9.93 10.48
C GLU A 423 18.40 9.95 11.94
N ILE A 424 17.87 10.87 12.75
CA ILE A 424 18.23 10.99 14.19
C ILE A 424 17.88 9.69 14.91
N SER A 425 16.70 9.13 14.67
CA SER A 425 16.24 7.89 15.29
C SER A 425 17.16 6.70 14.99
N VAL A 426 17.62 6.57 13.75
CA VAL A 426 18.59 5.52 13.37
C VAL A 426 19.95 5.77 14.01
N ARG A 427 20.45 7.02 14.05
CA ARG A 427 21.71 7.36 14.71
C ARG A 427 21.69 6.99 16.20
N ASP A 428 20.61 7.29 16.90
CA ASP A 428 20.46 7.00 18.32
C ASP A 428 20.36 5.49 18.58
N MET A 429 19.62 4.74 17.74
CA MET A 429 19.59 3.27 17.78
C MET A 429 20.98 2.69 17.61
N LEU A 430 21.75 3.13 16.60
CA LEU A 430 23.11 2.63 16.34
C LEU A 430 24.08 2.94 17.49
N LYS A 431 24.02 4.13 18.10
CA LYS A 431 24.80 4.46 19.30
C LYS A 431 24.50 3.51 20.46
N ASN A 432 23.19 3.25 20.70
CA ASN A 432 22.76 2.37 21.78
C ASN A 432 23.26 0.94 21.57
N ILE A 433 23.09 0.38 20.35
CA ILE A 433 23.57 -0.96 20.00
C ILE A 433 25.10 -1.03 20.06
N GLY A 434 25.79 -0.03 19.51
CA GLY A 434 27.25 0.01 19.53
C GLY A 434 27.81 0.04 20.95
N ASN A 435 27.27 0.87 21.84
CA ASN A 435 27.66 0.94 23.25
C ASN A 435 27.39 -0.38 24.00
N ALA A 436 26.23 -1.00 23.78
CA ALA A 436 25.87 -2.27 24.41
C ALA A 436 26.83 -3.40 23.99
N ASN A 437 27.13 -3.52 22.70
CA ASN A 437 28.04 -4.56 22.19
C ASN A 437 29.49 -4.30 22.61
N PHE A 438 29.96 -3.06 22.61
CA PHE A 438 31.30 -2.72 23.08
C PHE A 438 31.48 -3.05 24.56
N SER A 439 30.51 -2.66 25.40
CA SER A 439 30.56 -2.91 26.86
C SER A 439 30.42 -4.40 27.21
N ALA A 440 29.63 -5.17 26.47
CA ALA A 440 29.35 -6.57 26.78
C ALA A 440 30.43 -7.52 26.24
N CYS A 441 31.00 -7.27 25.07
CA CYS A 441 31.83 -8.21 24.33
C CYS A 441 33.14 -7.62 23.83
N GLY A 442 33.39 -6.31 23.94
CA GLY A 442 34.53 -5.62 23.37
C GLY A 442 34.57 -5.61 21.84
N LEU A 443 33.49 -6.03 21.17
CA LEU A 443 33.42 -6.17 19.72
C LEU A 443 33.20 -4.82 19.05
N LYS A 444 34.15 -4.47 18.15
CA LYS A 444 34.03 -3.27 17.29
C LYS A 444 33.25 -3.52 16.00
N THR A 445 33.05 -4.79 15.63
CA THR A 445 32.46 -5.21 14.36
C THR A 445 31.47 -6.33 14.60
N LEU A 446 30.30 -6.23 13.97
CA LEU A 446 29.27 -7.27 13.95
C LEU A 446 29.40 -8.02 12.63
N GLU A 447 29.44 -9.34 12.66
CA GLU A 447 29.60 -10.16 11.45
C GLU A 447 28.49 -11.20 11.32
N SER A 448 28.09 -11.48 10.09
CA SER A 448 27.17 -12.56 9.76
C SER A 448 27.41 -13.10 8.37
N VAL A 449 27.04 -14.37 8.19
CA VAL A 449 27.11 -15.07 6.90
C VAL A 449 25.92 -16.01 6.79
N ASP A 450 25.39 -16.15 5.57
CA ASP A 450 24.39 -17.17 5.22
C ASP A 450 24.57 -17.63 3.77
N TYR A 451 23.92 -18.74 3.41
CA TYR A 451 24.11 -19.43 2.14
C TYR A 451 22.77 -19.60 1.41
N LEU A 452 22.75 -19.34 0.11
CA LEU A 452 21.68 -19.78 -0.78
C LEU A 452 21.77 -21.30 -1.04
N ASP A 453 20.69 -21.90 -1.54
CA ASP A 453 20.63 -23.36 -1.77
C ASP A 453 21.62 -23.86 -2.83
N ASP A 454 22.14 -22.99 -3.68
CA ASP A 454 23.22 -23.26 -4.64
C ASP A 454 24.64 -23.13 -4.03
N GLY A 455 24.75 -22.78 -2.77
CA GLY A 455 26.01 -22.57 -2.06
C GLY A 455 26.57 -21.14 -2.15
N SER A 456 25.91 -20.23 -2.88
CA SER A 456 26.30 -18.82 -2.92
C SER A 456 26.20 -18.19 -1.54
N THR A 457 27.21 -17.39 -1.17
CA THR A 457 27.38 -16.81 0.16
C THR A 457 26.97 -15.34 0.17
N ILE A 458 26.24 -14.91 1.18
CA ILE A 458 26.05 -13.49 1.54
C ILE A 458 26.78 -13.24 2.83
N LYS A 459 27.79 -12.38 2.80
CA LYS A 459 28.59 -11.98 3.96
C LYS A 459 28.36 -10.53 4.30
N LEU A 460 28.27 -10.22 5.59
CA LEU A 460 28.11 -8.85 6.10
C LEU A 460 29.05 -8.61 7.27
N SER A 461 29.70 -7.45 7.25
CA SER A 461 30.45 -6.88 8.37
C SER A 461 29.90 -5.48 8.66
N VAL A 462 29.52 -5.19 9.89
CA VAL A 462 28.98 -3.88 10.30
C VAL A 462 29.90 -3.23 11.29
N GLN A 463 30.39 -2.03 10.97
CA GLN A 463 31.19 -1.19 11.86
C GLN A 463 30.36 0.01 12.29
N ILE A 464 30.18 0.20 13.61
CA ILE A 464 29.39 1.29 14.17
C ILE A 464 30.31 2.31 14.81
N ASN A 465 30.17 3.58 14.40
CA ASN A 465 30.76 4.71 15.07
C ASN A 465 29.79 5.25 16.14
N VAL A 466 30.06 4.91 17.40
CA VAL A 466 29.20 5.26 18.53
C VAL A 466 29.17 6.77 18.85
N GLN A 467 30.13 7.57 18.36
CA GLN A 467 30.17 9.00 18.63
C GLN A 467 29.12 9.74 17.81
N ASN A 468 29.04 9.47 16.52
CA ASN A 468 28.13 10.16 15.60
C ASN A 468 26.91 9.32 15.18
N GLY A 469 26.85 8.04 15.57
CA GLY A 469 25.77 7.12 15.20
C GLY A 469 25.76 6.76 13.71
N GLU A 470 26.91 6.73 13.07
CA GLU A 470 27.08 6.24 11.69
C GLU A 470 27.51 4.78 11.68
N ALA A 471 27.18 4.08 10.58
CA ALA A 471 27.62 2.71 10.42
C ALA A 471 28.01 2.41 8.97
N ILE A 472 29.02 1.54 8.82
CA ILE A 472 29.45 0.97 7.55
C ILE A 472 28.94 -0.46 7.49
N PHE A 473 28.11 -0.75 6.49
CA PHE A 473 27.62 -2.09 6.16
C PHE A 473 28.42 -2.60 4.97
N ASP A 474 29.38 -3.46 5.22
CA ASP A 474 30.30 -3.98 4.20
C ASP A 474 29.92 -5.41 3.82
N PHE A 475 29.49 -5.59 2.57
CA PHE A 475 29.14 -6.87 1.96
C PHE A 475 30.33 -7.52 1.20
N SER A 476 31.55 -7.06 1.41
CA SER A 476 32.74 -7.67 0.82
C SER A 476 32.90 -9.14 1.25
N GLY A 477 33.22 -9.98 0.29
CA GLY A 477 33.28 -11.44 0.48
C GLY A 477 31.94 -12.16 0.19
N THR A 478 30.90 -11.43 -0.24
CA THR A 478 29.74 -12.01 -0.88
C THR A 478 30.13 -12.63 -2.22
N SER A 479 29.48 -13.74 -2.59
CA SER A 479 29.73 -14.47 -3.85
C SER A 479 29.60 -13.60 -5.08
N TYR A 480 30.34 -13.94 -6.12
CA TYR A 480 30.21 -13.32 -7.43
C TYR A 480 28.82 -13.52 -8.03
N GLU A 481 28.48 -12.72 -9.05
CA GLU A 481 27.31 -12.91 -9.89
C GLU A 481 27.17 -14.37 -10.33
N VAL A 482 25.95 -14.94 -10.22
CA VAL A 482 25.66 -16.32 -10.59
C VAL A 482 25.05 -16.40 -11.99
N TRP A 483 25.35 -17.49 -12.71
CA TRP A 483 24.72 -17.83 -13.99
C TRP A 483 23.31 -18.41 -13.74
N GLY A 484 22.42 -17.54 -13.23
CA GLY A 484 21.08 -17.83 -12.81
C GLY A 484 20.39 -16.58 -12.28
N ASN A 485 19.21 -16.73 -11.70
CA ASN A 485 18.32 -15.61 -11.39
C ASN A 485 18.35 -15.12 -9.92
N CYS A 486 19.23 -15.63 -9.10
CA CYS A 486 19.35 -15.19 -7.70
C CYS A 486 20.16 -13.90 -7.51
N ASN A 487 20.60 -13.26 -8.61
CA ASN A 487 21.26 -11.97 -8.52
C ASN A 487 20.29 -10.88 -8.08
N ALA A 488 20.64 -10.07 -7.10
CA ALA A 488 19.81 -9.01 -6.54
C ALA A 488 20.37 -7.64 -6.95
N PRO A 489 19.58 -6.77 -7.60
CA PRO A 489 20.01 -5.39 -7.84
C PRO A 489 20.33 -4.68 -6.54
N LYS A 490 21.26 -3.72 -6.56
CA LYS A 490 21.65 -2.90 -5.40
C LYS A 490 20.45 -2.31 -4.64
N ALA A 491 19.42 -1.90 -5.36
CA ALA A 491 18.19 -1.35 -4.81
C ALA A 491 17.49 -2.32 -3.83
N ILE A 492 17.58 -3.63 -4.04
CA ILE A 492 17.04 -4.67 -3.14
C ILE A 492 17.80 -4.67 -1.80
N THR A 493 19.13 -4.60 -1.85
CA THR A 493 19.95 -4.53 -0.62
C THR A 493 19.62 -3.28 0.19
N LEU A 494 19.45 -2.12 -0.47
CA LEU A 494 19.03 -0.88 0.20
C LEU A 494 17.65 -1.00 0.83
N SER A 495 16.69 -1.65 0.15
CA SER A 495 15.35 -1.93 0.72
C SER A 495 15.44 -2.81 1.97
N ALA A 496 16.30 -3.85 1.94
CA ALA A 496 16.50 -4.71 3.09
C ALA A 496 17.13 -3.96 4.28
N LEU A 497 18.09 -3.07 4.02
CA LEU A 497 18.70 -2.22 5.06
C LEU A 497 17.68 -1.27 5.70
N ILE A 498 16.87 -0.54 4.90
CA ILE A 498 15.81 0.33 5.43
C ILE A 498 14.86 -0.47 6.32
N TYR A 499 14.41 -1.63 5.84
CA TYR A 499 13.51 -2.50 6.59
C TYR A 499 14.12 -2.94 7.93
N CYS A 500 15.36 -3.44 7.94
CA CYS A 500 16.02 -3.90 9.15
C CYS A 500 16.23 -2.77 10.15
N LEU A 501 16.74 -1.62 9.70
CA LEU A 501 16.97 -0.44 10.56
C LEU A 501 15.67 0.02 11.19
N ARG A 502 14.59 0.16 10.39
CA ARG A 502 13.29 0.58 10.89
C ARG A 502 12.71 -0.43 11.91
N SER A 503 12.84 -1.74 11.64
CA SER A 503 12.31 -2.78 12.53
C SER A 503 13.02 -2.89 13.88
N MET A 504 14.25 -2.40 13.97
CA MET A 504 15.04 -2.37 15.23
C MET A 504 14.79 -1.12 16.08
N ILE A 505 14.09 -0.11 15.58
CA ILE A 505 13.70 1.09 16.34
C ILE A 505 12.45 0.78 17.15
N GLY A 506 12.50 1.03 18.47
CA GLY A 506 11.46 0.66 19.42
C GLY A 506 10.23 1.58 19.48
N TYR A 507 10.12 2.58 18.59
CA TYR A 507 9.00 3.53 18.54
C TYR A 507 8.62 3.83 17.09
N ASP A 508 7.45 4.44 16.91
CA ASP A 508 6.91 4.66 15.58
C ASP A 508 7.58 5.87 14.89
N ILE A 509 8.22 5.62 13.77
CA ILE A 509 8.75 6.63 12.85
C ILE A 509 8.30 6.31 11.42
N PRO A 510 8.11 7.32 10.57
CA PRO A 510 7.89 7.08 9.15
C PRO A 510 9.11 6.39 8.53
N LEU A 511 8.85 5.46 7.64
CA LEU A 511 9.88 4.81 6.87
C LEU A 511 10.18 5.68 5.65
N ASN A 512 11.39 6.23 5.59
CA ASN A 512 11.83 7.16 4.55
C ASN A 512 13.35 7.15 4.33
N GLN A 513 13.82 7.99 3.42
CA GLN A 513 15.25 8.12 3.08
C GLN A 513 16.15 8.42 4.29
N GLY A 514 15.65 9.11 5.30
CA GLY A 514 16.42 9.46 6.50
C GLY A 514 17.01 8.25 7.19
N CYS A 515 16.35 7.08 7.10
CA CYS A 515 16.87 5.84 7.66
C CYS A 515 18.22 5.41 7.07
N LEU A 516 18.51 5.75 5.83
CA LEU A 516 19.79 5.40 5.15
C LEU A 516 20.85 6.48 5.26
N LYS A 517 20.52 7.72 5.64
CA LYS A 517 21.52 8.81 5.72
C LYS A 517 22.73 8.50 6.60
N PRO A 518 22.59 7.86 7.79
CA PRO A 518 23.74 7.52 8.63
C PRO A 518 24.48 6.25 8.18
N ILE A 519 24.11 5.64 7.06
CA ILE A 519 24.62 4.35 6.60
C ILE A 519 25.48 4.52 5.36
N THR A 520 26.67 3.90 5.39
CA THR A 520 27.48 3.66 4.20
C THR A 520 27.40 2.18 3.85
N ALA A 521 26.73 1.85 2.73
CA ALA A 521 26.66 0.48 2.24
C ALA A 521 27.75 0.23 1.18
N ILE A 522 28.68 -0.66 1.48
CA ILE A 522 29.72 -1.13 0.56
C ILE A 522 29.21 -2.42 -0.08
N ILE A 523 28.78 -2.34 -1.34
CA ILE A 523 28.28 -3.47 -2.13
C ILE A 523 29.22 -3.64 -3.33
N PRO A 524 30.10 -4.63 -3.33
CA PRO A 524 31.07 -4.82 -4.41
C PRO A 524 30.38 -5.15 -5.73
N SER A 525 30.77 -4.45 -6.79
CA SER A 525 30.24 -4.69 -8.14
C SER A 525 30.67 -6.06 -8.67
N GLY A 526 29.81 -6.70 -9.47
CA GLY A 526 30.04 -8.07 -9.97
C GLY A 526 29.76 -9.17 -8.96
N THR A 527 29.10 -8.83 -7.85
CA THR A 527 28.57 -9.81 -6.88
C THR A 527 27.09 -10.05 -7.11
N ILE A 528 26.52 -11.09 -6.43
CA ILE A 528 25.08 -11.35 -6.45
C ILE A 528 24.24 -10.19 -5.90
N LEU A 529 24.84 -9.19 -5.23
CA LEU A 529 24.14 -8.00 -4.68
C LEU A 529 24.34 -6.71 -5.52
N ASP A 530 25.20 -6.72 -6.52
CA ASP A 530 25.33 -5.69 -7.56
C ASP A 530 25.80 -6.35 -8.88
N PRO A 531 24.91 -7.12 -9.54
CA PRO A 531 25.22 -7.86 -10.74
C PRO A 531 25.38 -6.96 -11.97
N SER A 532 25.84 -7.57 -13.07
CA SER A 532 25.91 -6.92 -14.39
C SER A 532 24.52 -6.52 -14.90
N GLU A 533 24.47 -5.67 -15.91
CA GLU A 533 23.21 -5.09 -16.42
C GLU A 533 22.26 -6.14 -17.01
N ASN A 534 22.81 -7.19 -17.62
CA ASN A 534 22.03 -8.23 -18.29
C ASN A 534 21.79 -9.49 -17.44
N ALA A 535 22.22 -9.49 -16.20
CA ALA A 535 22.03 -10.62 -15.29
C ALA A 535 20.54 -10.86 -15.02
N ALA A 536 20.14 -12.11 -14.94
CA ALA A 536 18.83 -12.51 -14.49
C ALA A 536 18.67 -12.20 -12.98
N VAL A 537 17.53 -11.60 -12.59
CA VAL A 537 17.34 -11.04 -11.24
C VAL A 537 16.01 -11.43 -10.59
N VAL A 538 15.16 -12.18 -11.28
CA VAL A 538 13.81 -12.46 -10.79
C VAL A 538 13.81 -13.16 -9.44
N GLY A 539 14.75 -14.10 -9.21
CA GLY A 539 14.93 -14.76 -7.92
C GLY A 539 15.58 -13.85 -6.87
N GLY A 540 16.37 -12.86 -7.29
CA GLY A 540 16.96 -11.88 -6.38
C GLY A 540 15.93 -11.10 -5.58
N ASN A 541 14.84 -10.70 -6.21
CA ASN A 541 13.74 -9.99 -5.57
C ASN A 541 13.04 -10.81 -4.48
N VAL A 542 12.83 -12.11 -4.71
CA VAL A 542 11.96 -12.95 -3.88
C VAL A 542 12.71 -13.94 -2.98
N LEU A 543 13.98 -14.20 -3.24
CA LEU A 543 14.82 -15.16 -2.51
C LEU A 543 15.99 -14.44 -1.83
N THR A 544 16.88 -13.82 -2.61
CA THR A 544 18.09 -13.16 -2.09
C THR A 544 17.74 -11.99 -1.17
N SER A 545 16.67 -11.24 -1.45
CA SER A 545 16.18 -10.16 -0.60
C SER A 545 15.86 -10.62 0.83
N GLN A 546 15.16 -11.75 0.96
CA GLN A 546 14.82 -12.36 2.25
C GLN A 546 16.09 -12.79 3.00
N ARG A 547 17.06 -13.33 2.27
CA ARG A 547 18.33 -13.79 2.84
C ARG A 547 19.19 -12.63 3.34
N VAL A 548 19.23 -11.50 2.62
CA VAL A 548 19.92 -10.28 3.07
C VAL A 548 19.35 -9.80 4.40
N VAL A 549 18.03 -9.83 4.58
CA VAL A 549 17.39 -9.45 5.84
C VAL A 549 17.79 -10.41 6.96
N ASP A 550 17.74 -11.74 6.73
CA ASP A 550 18.17 -12.73 7.71
C ASP A 550 19.64 -12.46 8.15
N VAL A 551 20.54 -12.18 7.19
CA VAL A 551 21.94 -11.86 7.46
C VAL A 551 22.10 -10.59 8.31
N VAL A 552 21.36 -9.53 8.00
CA VAL A 552 21.42 -8.27 8.75
C VAL A 552 20.88 -8.46 10.17
N LEU A 553 19.67 -9.01 10.34
CA LEU A 553 19.09 -9.20 11.67
C LEU A 553 19.92 -10.15 12.55
N LYS A 554 20.54 -11.18 11.95
CA LYS A 554 21.44 -12.09 12.61
C LYS A 554 22.73 -11.40 13.08
N ALA A 555 23.33 -10.51 12.25
CA ALA A 555 24.49 -9.73 12.64
C ALA A 555 24.24 -8.89 13.89
N PHE A 556 23.07 -8.30 14.00
CA PHE A 556 22.64 -7.54 15.19
C PHE A 556 22.15 -8.44 16.34
N GLY A 557 22.00 -9.75 16.13
CA GLY A 557 21.41 -10.66 17.12
C GLY A 557 19.93 -10.35 17.42
N ALA A 558 19.25 -9.66 16.50
CA ALA A 558 17.90 -9.14 16.66
C ALA A 558 16.82 -10.22 16.50
N ALA A 559 17.01 -11.14 15.54
CA ALA A 559 16.08 -12.25 15.30
C ALA A 559 16.82 -13.45 14.67
N ALA A 560 16.30 -14.66 14.89
CA ALA A 560 16.67 -15.86 14.15
C ALA A 560 16.15 -15.79 12.71
N ASP A 561 16.68 -16.64 11.81
CA ASP A 561 16.26 -16.67 10.42
C ASP A 561 14.76 -17.02 10.31
N SER A 562 14.07 -16.32 9.43
CA SER A 562 12.69 -16.65 9.03
C SER A 562 12.72 -17.68 7.89
N GLN A 563 11.55 -17.93 7.27
CA GLN A 563 11.44 -18.86 6.12
C GLN A 563 12.44 -18.62 4.98
N GLY A 564 13.05 -17.45 4.88
CA GLY A 564 14.15 -17.09 4.01
C GLY A 564 13.87 -17.11 2.50
N CYS A 565 12.62 -17.17 2.10
CA CYS A 565 12.15 -17.04 0.72
C CYS A 565 10.66 -16.70 0.71
N MET A 566 10.13 -16.28 -0.44
CA MET A 566 8.69 -15.98 -0.58
C MET A 566 7.88 -17.20 -1.06
N ASN A 567 8.51 -18.37 -1.24
CA ASN A 567 7.88 -19.62 -1.69
C ASN A 567 6.99 -19.43 -2.91
N ASN A 568 7.55 -18.90 -4.01
CA ASN A 568 6.79 -18.52 -5.17
C ASN A 568 6.27 -19.72 -5.97
N ILE A 569 5.01 -19.69 -6.30
CA ILE A 569 4.32 -20.59 -7.20
C ILE A 569 3.79 -19.78 -8.39
N THR A 570 4.13 -20.22 -9.59
CA THR A 570 3.63 -19.61 -10.82
C THR A 570 3.12 -20.70 -11.73
N TYR A 571 1.95 -20.52 -12.33
CA TYR A 571 1.45 -21.46 -13.33
C TYR A 571 0.60 -20.74 -14.37
N GLY A 572 0.50 -21.33 -15.54
CA GLY A 572 -0.27 -20.73 -16.63
C GLY A 572 -0.22 -21.52 -17.91
N GLN A 573 -0.79 -20.90 -18.95
CA GLN A 573 -0.83 -21.36 -20.34
C GLN A 573 -0.32 -20.24 -21.27
N ASP A 574 -0.52 -20.39 -22.55
CA ASP A 574 -0.03 -19.42 -23.54
C ASP A 574 -0.78 -18.07 -23.53
N ASP A 575 -1.97 -18.03 -22.93
CA ASP A 575 -2.89 -16.90 -22.91
C ASP A 575 -3.15 -16.32 -21.51
N TRP A 576 -2.61 -16.92 -20.46
CA TRP A 576 -2.71 -16.41 -19.09
C TRP A 576 -1.58 -16.92 -18.18
N GLY A 577 -1.30 -16.18 -17.13
CA GLY A 577 -0.38 -16.55 -16.05
C GLY A 577 -0.95 -16.17 -14.69
N TYR A 578 -0.67 -17.01 -13.68
CA TYR A 578 -0.96 -16.76 -12.28
C TYR A 578 0.32 -16.86 -11.46
N TYR A 579 0.45 -16.00 -10.45
CA TYR A 579 1.59 -15.96 -9.55
C TYR A 579 1.11 -15.77 -8.11
N GLU A 580 1.75 -16.47 -7.17
CA GLU A 580 1.53 -16.26 -5.74
C GLU A 580 2.80 -16.45 -4.92
N THR A 581 2.84 -15.79 -3.76
CA THR A 581 3.79 -16.02 -2.68
C THR A 581 3.08 -16.79 -1.57
N VAL A 582 3.79 -17.69 -0.88
CA VAL A 582 3.21 -18.50 0.18
C VAL A 582 3.91 -18.22 1.51
N ALA A 583 3.11 -18.04 2.56
CA ALA A 583 3.56 -17.80 3.92
C ALA A 583 4.42 -18.95 4.48
N GLY A 584 5.16 -18.67 5.54
CA GLY A 584 5.96 -19.68 6.27
C GLY A 584 6.18 -19.29 7.71
N GLY A 585 7.21 -19.83 8.35
CA GLY A 585 7.54 -19.53 9.74
C GLY A 585 8.44 -18.30 9.88
N ALA A 586 8.11 -17.40 10.81
CA ALA A 586 8.99 -16.30 11.21
C ALA A 586 10.00 -16.77 12.25
N GLY A 587 11.22 -16.22 12.22
CA GLY A 587 12.24 -16.44 13.24
C GLY A 587 11.82 -15.85 14.59
N ALA A 588 12.28 -16.47 15.69
CA ALA A 588 12.09 -15.96 17.04
C ALA A 588 13.11 -14.85 17.36
N GLY A 589 12.79 -14.04 18.35
CA GLY A 589 13.66 -12.99 18.85
C GLY A 589 13.95 -13.08 20.34
N PRO A 590 14.67 -12.10 20.91
CA PRO A 590 15.13 -12.16 22.31
C PRO A 590 13.99 -12.17 23.34
N THR A 591 12.80 -11.71 22.97
CA THR A 591 11.64 -11.55 23.88
C THR A 591 10.32 -12.06 23.29
N TRP A 592 10.33 -12.66 22.08
CA TRP A 592 9.13 -13.13 21.40
C TRP A 592 9.35 -14.45 20.67
N ILE A 593 8.29 -15.23 20.54
CA ILE A 593 8.21 -16.42 19.70
C ILE A 593 7.98 -16.03 18.23
N GLY A 594 8.47 -16.83 17.29
CA GLY A 594 8.17 -16.66 15.88
C GLY A 594 6.69 -16.90 15.57
N ARG A 595 6.12 -16.11 14.66
CA ARG A 595 4.74 -16.30 14.19
C ARG A 595 4.69 -17.39 13.12
N SER A 596 3.67 -18.26 13.21
CA SER A 596 3.41 -19.32 12.24
C SER A 596 2.57 -18.84 11.08
N GLY A 597 2.86 -19.34 9.88
CA GLY A 597 2.06 -19.11 8.67
C GLY A 597 1.94 -17.63 8.26
N VAL A 598 3.03 -16.87 8.33
CA VAL A 598 3.06 -15.44 8.00
C VAL A 598 4.02 -15.15 6.85
N HIS A 599 3.72 -14.11 6.08
CA HIS A 599 4.72 -13.48 5.22
C HIS A 599 5.75 -12.74 6.08
N THR A 600 7.02 -12.82 5.69
CA THR A 600 8.11 -12.26 6.47
C THR A 600 8.90 -11.24 5.66
N HIS A 601 9.51 -10.28 6.36
CA HIS A 601 10.51 -9.34 5.86
C HIS A 601 10.09 -8.57 4.60
N MET A 602 10.50 -9.06 3.43
CA MET A 602 10.43 -8.32 2.18
C MET A 602 9.07 -8.39 1.48
N THR A 603 8.13 -9.17 2.00
CA THR A 603 6.77 -9.23 1.48
C THR A 603 5.74 -9.30 2.60
N ASN A 604 4.58 -8.70 2.35
CA ASN A 604 3.37 -8.78 3.18
C ASN A 604 2.11 -8.90 2.30
N THR A 605 2.27 -9.46 1.09
CA THR A 605 1.15 -9.69 0.17
C THR A 605 0.08 -10.55 0.82
N ARG A 606 -1.14 -10.42 0.34
CA ARG A 606 -2.21 -11.39 0.64
C ARG A 606 -2.06 -12.62 -0.25
N ILE A 607 -2.68 -13.72 0.15
CA ILE A 607 -2.92 -14.86 -0.73
C ILE A 607 -4.29 -14.70 -1.37
N THR A 608 -4.44 -15.20 -2.60
CA THR A 608 -5.74 -15.16 -3.28
C THR A 608 -6.74 -16.02 -2.52
N ASP A 609 -7.93 -15.49 -2.29
CA ASP A 609 -9.04 -16.22 -1.69
C ASP A 609 -9.34 -17.50 -2.48
N PRO A 610 -9.57 -18.65 -1.82
CA PRO A 610 -9.81 -19.93 -2.50
C PRO A 610 -10.95 -19.90 -3.51
N GLU A 611 -12.05 -19.22 -3.20
CA GLU A 611 -13.20 -19.13 -4.09
C GLU A 611 -12.89 -18.32 -5.36
N ILE A 612 -12.14 -17.24 -5.22
CA ILE A 612 -11.68 -16.43 -6.36
C ILE A 612 -10.66 -17.22 -7.18
N LEU A 613 -9.72 -17.90 -6.51
CA LEU A 613 -8.70 -18.73 -7.17
C LEU A 613 -9.34 -19.81 -8.05
N GLU A 614 -10.25 -20.59 -7.49
CA GLU A 614 -10.93 -21.69 -8.17
C GLU A 614 -11.90 -21.26 -9.26
N LYS A 615 -12.48 -20.04 -9.10
CA LYS A 615 -13.36 -19.44 -10.12
C LYS A 615 -12.59 -18.92 -11.33
N ARG A 616 -11.40 -18.33 -11.09
CA ARG A 616 -10.61 -17.69 -12.16
C ARG A 616 -9.65 -18.63 -12.87
N TYR A 617 -9.14 -19.64 -12.16
CA TYR A 617 -8.09 -20.53 -12.66
C TYR A 617 -8.50 -22.00 -12.53
N PRO A 618 -7.99 -22.88 -13.41
CA PRO A 618 -8.38 -24.29 -13.42
C PRO A 618 -7.63 -25.10 -12.34
N VAL A 619 -7.78 -24.71 -11.09
CA VAL A 619 -7.18 -25.36 -9.92
C VAL A 619 -8.22 -25.60 -8.84
N PHE A 620 -7.91 -26.51 -7.93
CA PHE A 620 -8.67 -26.78 -6.71
C PHE A 620 -7.71 -26.78 -5.51
N LEU A 621 -8.00 -25.99 -4.49
CA LEU A 621 -7.21 -25.93 -3.26
C LEU A 621 -7.68 -27.04 -2.31
N THR A 622 -6.91 -28.12 -2.21
CA THR A 622 -7.26 -29.27 -1.38
C THR A 622 -6.87 -29.08 0.09
N THR A 623 -5.73 -28.42 0.35
CA THR A 623 -5.21 -28.21 1.70
C THR A 623 -4.51 -26.86 1.83
N PHE A 624 -4.83 -26.11 2.90
CA PHE A 624 -4.09 -24.93 3.33
C PHE A 624 -4.13 -24.83 4.86
N THR A 625 -3.06 -25.31 5.50
CA THR A 625 -2.97 -25.45 6.98
C THR A 625 -1.58 -25.10 7.48
N LEU A 626 -1.40 -24.95 8.78
CA LEU A 626 -0.08 -24.85 9.40
C LEU A 626 0.66 -26.19 9.30
N ARG A 627 1.96 -26.13 9.05
CA ARG A 627 2.89 -27.27 9.09
C ARG A 627 3.41 -27.42 10.51
N GLU A 628 2.65 -28.07 11.35
CA GLU A 628 2.94 -28.22 12.77
C GLU A 628 4.35 -28.77 13.07
N ASN A 629 4.98 -28.26 14.12
CA ASN A 629 6.33 -28.63 14.57
C ASN A 629 7.43 -28.41 13.50
N SER A 630 7.28 -27.43 12.65
CA SER A 630 8.31 -27.05 11.66
C SER A 630 9.19 -25.88 12.12
N GLY A 631 8.77 -25.11 13.11
CA GLY A 631 9.60 -24.10 13.78
C GLY A 631 10.72 -24.71 14.61
N GLY A 632 11.86 -24.05 14.72
CA GLY A 632 13.00 -24.45 15.55
C GLY A 632 12.72 -24.22 17.04
N ASN A 633 13.14 -25.16 17.91
CA ASN A 633 13.01 -25.02 19.36
C ASN A 633 14.01 -23.99 19.92
N GLY A 634 13.71 -23.42 21.07
CA GLY A 634 14.57 -22.48 21.76
C GLY A 634 13.91 -21.99 23.06
N LYS A 635 14.54 -21.05 23.76
CA LYS A 635 13.85 -20.30 24.81
C LYS A 635 12.57 -19.64 24.23
N TYR A 636 12.69 -19.15 22.99
CA TYR A 636 11.59 -18.70 22.16
C TYR A 636 11.61 -19.52 20.87
N CYS A 637 10.52 -20.24 20.61
CA CYS A 637 10.42 -21.10 19.43
C CYS A 637 10.18 -20.28 18.15
N GLY A 638 10.76 -20.73 17.04
CA GLY A 638 10.42 -20.21 15.71
C GLY A 638 8.99 -20.58 15.32
N GLY A 639 8.42 -19.83 14.39
CA GLY A 639 7.09 -20.06 13.85
C GLY A 639 7.04 -21.25 12.89
N ASP A 640 5.90 -21.89 12.80
CA ASP A 640 5.65 -22.99 11.87
C ASP A 640 5.40 -22.47 10.44
N GLY A 641 5.82 -23.25 9.46
CA GLY A 641 5.47 -23.07 8.05
C GLY A 641 4.03 -23.43 7.75
N VAL A 642 3.70 -23.55 6.47
CA VAL A 642 2.38 -23.96 5.99
C VAL A 642 2.48 -25.15 5.04
N VAL A 643 1.35 -25.86 4.93
CA VAL A 643 1.08 -26.89 3.92
C VAL A 643 0.09 -26.30 2.94
N ARG A 644 0.46 -26.24 1.65
CA ARG A 644 -0.42 -25.79 0.58
C ARG A 644 -0.46 -26.82 -0.53
N GLU A 645 -1.66 -27.29 -0.87
CA GLU A 645 -1.87 -28.34 -1.81
C GLU A 645 -2.87 -27.91 -2.89
N LEU A 646 -2.41 -27.89 -4.15
CA LEU A 646 -3.17 -27.46 -5.33
C LEU A 646 -3.33 -28.62 -6.30
N GLN A 647 -4.56 -29.02 -6.61
CA GLN A 647 -4.89 -29.98 -7.65
C GLN A 647 -5.22 -29.22 -8.95
N PHE A 648 -4.61 -29.63 -10.06
CA PHE A 648 -4.81 -28.99 -11.35
C PHE A 648 -5.90 -29.69 -12.16
N ARG A 649 -6.75 -28.90 -12.81
CA ARG A 649 -7.90 -29.39 -13.60
C ARG A 649 -7.67 -29.31 -15.10
N SER A 650 -6.64 -28.61 -15.55
CA SER A 650 -6.21 -28.52 -16.96
C SER A 650 -4.69 -28.64 -17.06
N PRO A 651 -4.15 -28.92 -18.26
CA PRO A 651 -2.71 -28.88 -18.48
C PRO A 651 -2.19 -27.48 -18.28
N VAL A 652 -1.12 -27.32 -17.48
CA VAL A 652 -0.44 -26.03 -17.24
C VAL A 652 1.06 -26.24 -17.11
N THR A 653 1.83 -25.20 -17.35
CA THR A 653 3.23 -25.15 -16.93
C THR A 653 3.29 -24.60 -15.52
N LEU A 654 3.78 -25.40 -14.56
CA LEU A 654 4.04 -25.01 -13.18
C LEU A 654 5.50 -24.62 -13.03
N SER A 655 5.77 -23.41 -12.53
CA SER A 655 7.08 -22.92 -12.20
C SER A 655 7.17 -22.65 -10.69
N ILE A 656 8.25 -23.12 -10.08
CA ILE A 656 8.51 -22.98 -8.64
C ILE A 656 9.82 -22.23 -8.46
N LEU A 657 9.79 -21.20 -7.63
CA LEU A 657 10.95 -20.39 -7.29
C LEU A 657 11.03 -20.25 -5.77
N THR A 658 11.77 -21.12 -5.15
CA THR A 658 11.86 -21.28 -3.69
C THR A 658 13.29 -21.47 -3.22
N GLU A 659 13.52 -21.31 -1.93
CA GLU A 659 14.81 -21.48 -1.24
C GLU A 659 14.62 -22.18 0.11
N ARG A 660 15.69 -22.41 0.87
CA ARG A 660 15.68 -23.15 2.15
C ARG A 660 15.28 -24.63 1.98
N ARG A 661 15.67 -25.24 0.86
CA ARG A 661 15.51 -26.68 0.61
C ARG A 661 16.82 -27.44 0.91
N SER A 662 17.98 -26.78 0.75
CA SER A 662 19.30 -27.33 1.11
C SER A 662 19.77 -26.88 2.49
N PHE A 663 19.62 -25.58 2.79
CA PHE A 663 20.00 -24.99 4.08
C PHE A 663 18.76 -24.65 4.90
N ALA A 664 18.70 -25.09 6.16
CA ALA A 664 17.61 -24.79 7.07
C ALA A 664 17.67 -23.32 7.53
N PRO A 665 16.54 -22.69 7.91
CA PRO A 665 16.54 -21.43 8.65
C PRO A 665 17.27 -21.59 9.98
N ASN A 666 18.27 -20.73 10.26
CA ASN A 666 19.12 -20.88 11.43
C ASN A 666 18.46 -20.36 12.69
N GLY A 667 18.56 -21.14 13.78
CA GLY A 667 18.39 -20.61 15.12
C GLY A 667 19.61 -19.82 15.58
N ILE A 668 19.44 -18.93 16.56
CA ILE A 668 20.55 -18.14 17.12
C ILE A 668 20.57 -18.20 18.66
N LYS A 669 21.71 -17.83 19.25
CA LYS A 669 21.94 -17.84 20.71
C LYS A 669 21.66 -19.21 21.36
N GLY A 670 21.84 -20.32 20.63
CA GLY A 670 21.59 -21.68 21.09
C GLY A 670 20.20 -22.23 20.77
N GLY A 671 19.36 -21.49 20.03
CA GLY A 671 18.11 -22.00 19.47
C GLY A 671 18.35 -22.96 18.30
N GLU A 672 17.41 -23.87 18.09
CA GLU A 672 17.47 -24.87 17.01
C GLU A 672 17.03 -24.28 15.67
N ASN A 673 17.46 -24.91 14.60
CA ASN A 673 17.07 -24.54 13.23
C ASN A 673 15.61 -24.93 12.95
N GLY A 674 14.92 -24.11 12.14
CA GLY A 674 13.63 -24.49 11.58
C GLY A 674 13.75 -25.62 10.55
N LYS A 675 12.63 -26.32 10.26
CA LYS A 675 12.61 -27.37 9.23
C LYS A 675 12.73 -26.75 7.83
N LYS A 676 13.45 -27.43 6.95
CA LYS A 676 13.57 -27.07 5.53
C LYS A 676 12.22 -27.19 4.82
N GLY A 677 12.03 -26.41 3.75
CA GLY A 677 10.88 -26.57 2.87
C GLY A 677 10.99 -27.78 1.94
N GLU A 678 9.85 -28.24 1.41
CA GLU A 678 9.80 -29.33 0.44
C GLU A 678 8.75 -29.01 -0.65
N ASN A 679 9.06 -29.41 -1.89
CA ASN A 679 8.20 -29.27 -3.05
C ASN A 679 7.95 -30.66 -3.65
N LEU A 680 6.70 -31.11 -3.68
CA LEU A 680 6.31 -32.42 -4.16
C LEU A 680 5.26 -32.32 -5.27
N LEU A 681 5.49 -33.04 -6.37
CA LEU A 681 4.50 -33.27 -7.39
C LEU A 681 3.93 -34.69 -7.21
N ILE A 682 2.62 -34.76 -7.01
CA ILE A 682 1.88 -36.00 -6.88
C ILE A 682 1.12 -36.20 -8.19
N ARG A 683 1.54 -37.20 -8.97
CA ARG A 683 0.86 -37.56 -10.23
C ARG A 683 -0.47 -38.23 -9.94
N ARG A 684 -1.38 -38.20 -10.90
CA ARG A 684 -2.71 -38.85 -10.79
C ARG A 684 -2.64 -40.35 -10.43
N ASP A 685 -1.54 -41.04 -10.80
CA ASP A 685 -1.29 -42.44 -10.46
C ASP A 685 -0.72 -42.65 -9.04
N GLY A 686 -0.58 -41.57 -8.24
CA GLY A 686 -0.07 -41.60 -6.88
C GLY A 686 1.44 -41.51 -6.73
N ARG A 687 2.21 -41.50 -7.82
CA ARG A 687 3.66 -41.32 -7.76
C ARG A 687 4.01 -39.92 -7.20
N LYS A 688 4.87 -39.89 -6.20
CA LYS A 688 5.41 -38.67 -5.60
C LYS A 688 6.78 -38.35 -6.18
N ILE A 689 6.95 -37.16 -6.75
CA ILE A 689 8.19 -36.68 -7.34
C ILE A 689 8.64 -35.47 -6.53
N ARG A 690 9.85 -35.54 -5.96
CA ARG A 690 10.47 -34.40 -5.28
C ARG A 690 10.99 -33.44 -6.34
N LEU A 691 10.46 -32.23 -6.33
CA LEU A 691 10.95 -31.13 -7.14
C LEU A 691 12.06 -30.39 -6.39
N GLY A 692 13.03 -29.87 -7.10
CA GLY A 692 14.06 -29.01 -6.51
C GLY A 692 13.53 -27.70 -5.97
N ALA A 693 14.42 -26.85 -5.51
CA ALA A 693 14.08 -25.50 -5.07
C ALA A 693 13.53 -24.63 -6.21
N LYS A 694 14.10 -24.79 -7.40
CA LYS A 694 13.72 -24.06 -8.64
C LYS A 694 13.43 -25.07 -9.73
N THR A 695 12.25 -25.03 -10.33
CA THR A 695 11.83 -26.01 -11.33
C THR A 695 10.67 -25.46 -12.18
N ALA A 696 10.69 -25.75 -13.46
CA ALA A 696 9.52 -25.64 -14.33
C ALA A 696 9.12 -27.06 -14.79
N VAL A 697 7.84 -27.42 -14.66
CA VAL A 697 7.33 -28.76 -14.96
C VAL A 697 5.94 -28.70 -15.58
N ASN A 698 5.69 -29.56 -16.57
CA ASN A 698 4.37 -29.71 -17.17
C ASN A 698 3.47 -30.55 -16.26
N ILE A 699 2.32 -30.04 -15.99
CA ILE A 699 1.27 -30.62 -15.14
C ILE A 699 0.14 -31.12 -16.01
N ASN A 700 -0.38 -32.31 -15.70
CA ASN A 700 -1.56 -32.86 -16.32
C ASN A 700 -2.80 -32.72 -15.42
N PRO A 701 -4.02 -32.76 -16.00
CA PRO A 701 -5.23 -32.74 -15.18
C PRO A 701 -5.27 -33.91 -14.17
N GLY A 702 -5.56 -33.57 -12.91
CA GLY A 702 -5.57 -34.51 -11.78
C GLY A 702 -4.24 -34.64 -11.04
N ASP A 703 -3.15 -34.06 -11.54
CA ASP A 703 -1.91 -33.95 -10.79
C ASP A 703 -2.06 -32.92 -9.66
N THR A 704 -1.33 -33.13 -8.58
CA THR A 704 -1.37 -32.27 -7.38
C THR A 704 0.03 -31.76 -7.05
N PHE A 705 0.15 -30.46 -6.79
CA PHE A 705 1.37 -29.87 -6.26
C PHE A 705 1.21 -29.64 -4.75
N LEU A 706 2.12 -30.21 -3.96
CA LEU A 706 2.18 -30.07 -2.51
C LEU A 706 3.43 -29.27 -2.14
N LEU A 707 3.21 -28.11 -1.51
CA LEU A 707 4.23 -27.23 -0.96
C LEU A 707 4.22 -27.33 0.55
N LEU A 708 5.38 -27.66 1.12
CA LEU A 708 5.67 -27.56 2.56
C LEU A 708 6.65 -26.42 2.78
N THR A 709 6.20 -25.30 3.34
CA THR A 709 7.07 -24.15 3.52
C THR A 709 7.99 -24.30 4.74
N PRO A 710 9.15 -23.60 4.80
CA PRO A 710 10.06 -23.67 5.93
C PRO A 710 9.44 -23.11 7.20
N GLY A 711 9.85 -23.64 8.36
CA GLY A 711 9.66 -23.01 9.66
C GLY A 711 10.72 -21.95 9.92
N GLY A 712 10.52 -21.08 10.92
CA GLY A 712 11.52 -20.12 11.41
C GLY A 712 12.49 -20.74 12.42
N GLY A 713 13.67 -20.15 12.58
CA GLY A 713 14.65 -20.54 13.61
C GLY A 713 14.24 -20.14 15.02
N GLY A 714 14.66 -20.92 16.03
CA GLY A 714 14.48 -20.63 17.45
C GLY A 714 15.52 -19.64 17.99
N TYR A 715 15.23 -19.02 19.13
CA TYR A 715 16.12 -18.08 19.81
C TYR A 715 16.43 -18.51 21.25
N GLY A 716 17.70 -18.56 21.60
CA GLY A 716 18.18 -18.91 22.95
C GLY A 716 18.09 -20.41 23.25
N LEU A 717 18.85 -20.87 24.25
CA LEU A 717 18.86 -22.28 24.65
C LEU A 717 17.46 -22.72 25.11
N PRO A 718 16.99 -23.91 24.67
CA PRO A 718 15.75 -24.48 25.19
C PRO A 718 15.84 -24.65 26.71
N SER A 719 14.83 -24.19 27.46
CA SER A 719 14.78 -24.44 28.90
C SER A 719 14.27 -25.86 29.17
N ASN A 720 14.93 -26.59 30.08
CA ASN A 720 14.47 -27.91 30.53
C ASN A 720 13.23 -27.83 31.44
N ASP A 721 12.79 -26.63 31.82
CA ASP A 721 11.58 -26.40 32.57
C ASP A 721 10.34 -26.50 31.67
N HIS A 722 9.69 -27.64 31.68
CA HIS A 722 8.42 -27.91 31.00
C HIS A 722 7.31 -26.90 31.32
N ASN A 723 7.46 -26.10 32.37
CA ASN A 723 6.49 -25.06 32.78
C ASN A 723 6.68 -23.71 32.08
N THR A 724 7.76 -23.51 31.28
CA THR A 724 8.02 -22.31 30.51
C THR A 724 7.74 -22.46 29.01
N ILE A 725 7.30 -23.65 28.58
CA ILE A 725 6.71 -23.81 27.25
C ILE A 725 5.29 -23.26 27.34
N THR A 726 5.16 -21.97 27.40
CA THR A 726 3.90 -21.32 27.06
C THR A 726 3.67 -21.53 25.57
N THR A 727 3.10 -22.68 25.23
CA THR A 727 2.21 -22.75 24.09
C THR A 727 1.11 -21.75 24.37
N VAL A 728 1.31 -20.51 24.00
CA VAL A 728 0.26 -19.50 23.99
C VAL A 728 -0.72 -19.96 22.90
N LYS A 729 -1.58 -20.92 23.27
CA LYS A 729 -2.74 -21.34 22.48
C LYS A 729 -3.86 -20.29 22.47
N ASN A 730 -3.66 -19.17 23.14
CA ASN A 730 -4.61 -18.07 23.08
C ASN A 730 -4.01 -16.97 22.18
N PRO A 731 -4.78 -16.46 21.24
CA PRO A 731 -4.42 -15.20 20.62
C PRO A 731 -4.31 -14.21 21.77
N ILE A 732 -3.09 -13.74 22.02
CA ILE A 732 -2.85 -12.62 22.93
C ILE A 732 -3.84 -11.55 22.48
N SER A 733 -4.74 -11.16 23.40
CA SER A 733 -5.47 -9.92 23.24
C SER A 733 -4.43 -8.87 22.91
N CYS A 734 -4.49 -8.38 21.68
CA CYS A 734 -3.49 -7.46 21.16
C CYS A 734 -3.39 -6.29 22.13
N PRO A 735 -2.25 -6.06 22.81
CA PRO A 735 -2.13 -4.88 23.63
C PRO A 735 -2.26 -3.68 22.70
N THR A 736 -3.15 -2.77 23.05
CA THR A 736 -3.37 -1.45 22.48
C THR A 736 -2.82 -1.30 21.06
N LEU A 737 -3.74 -1.31 20.10
CA LEU A 737 -3.47 -1.08 18.69
C LEU A 737 -2.66 0.22 18.54
N GLU A 738 -1.38 0.10 18.25
CA GLU A 738 -0.56 1.26 17.90
C GLU A 738 -1.09 1.83 16.58
N ARG A 739 -1.33 3.14 16.57
CA ARG A 739 -1.76 3.86 15.36
C ARG A 739 -0.71 3.67 14.26
N GLY A 740 -1.15 3.34 13.05
CA GLY A 740 -0.27 3.15 11.89
C GLY A 740 0.26 1.73 11.72
N SER A 741 -0.16 0.77 12.53
CA SER A 741 0.21 -0.63 12.35
C SER A 741 -0.42 -1.23 11.08
N GLY A 742 0.27 -2.18 10.43
CA GLY A 742 -0.30 -2.94 9.30
C GLY A 742 -1.60 -3.65 9.64
N TYR A 743 -1.85 -3.95 10.92
CA TYR A 743 -3.10 -4.49 11.42
C TYR A 743 -4.25 -3.46 11.31
N ASN A 744 -4.05 -2.22 11.73
CA ASN A 744 -5.04 -1.16 11.58
C ASN A 744 -5.37 -0.88 10.12
N TYR A 745 -4.36 -0.91 9.26
CA TYR A 745 -4.55 -0.79 7.82
C TYR A 745 -5.43 -1.93 7.27
N ARG A 746 -5.18 -3.18 7.67
CA ARG A 746 -6.01 -4.33 7.28
C ARG A 746 -7.44 -4.22 7.78
N MET A 747 -7.65 -3.88 9.05
CA MET A 747 -8.99 -3.70 9.64
C MET A 747 -9.77 -2.60 8.92
N LEU A 748 -9.13 -1.50 8.54
CA LEU A 748 -9.77 -0.43 7.77
C LEU A 748 -10.09 -0.86 6.33
N GLN A 749 -9.29 -1.76 5.73
CA GLN A 749 -9.60 -2.33 4.41
C GLN A 749 -10.74 -3.35 4.45
N GLU A 750 -10.86 -4.11 5.54
CA GLU A 750 -11.92 -5.10 5.72
C GLU A 750 -13.28 -4.47 6.10
N SER A 751 -13.26 -3.28 6.68
CA SER A 751 -14.46 -2.53 7.08
C SER A 751 -14.97 -1.56 6.00
N ALA A 752 -14.24 -1.37 4.91
CA ALA A 752 -14.60 -0.51 3.77
C ALA A 752 -15.14 -1.33 2.61
#